data_61ae5e312235d1ab7f22e72f67cb1cfe
#
_entry.id   61ae5e312235d1ab7f22e72f67cb1cfe
#
_cell.length_a   1.000
_cell.length_b   1.000
_cell.length_c   1.000
_cell.angle_alpha   90.00
_cell.angle_beta   90.00
_cell.angle_gamma   90.00
#
_symmetry.space_group_name_H-M   'P 1'
#
loop_
_entity.id
_entity.type
_entity.pdbx_description
1 polymer ?
#
loop_
_entity_poly.entity_id
_entity_poly.type
_entity_poly.pdbx_seq_one_letter_code
_entity_poly.pdbx_strand_id
1 'polypeptide(L)'
;MSIKPPARATLVLSAAFLASLADAGRHVSVALKSLCERSLMSTHAARLAALREQLKRDRLDGFVVPLTDEHMSEYVGAYAQRLAWLTGFQGSAGSAVVLPEEAAIFTDGRYTLQVREQVDGAQWDYVSVPATSISMWLGAHAAAGARIGYDPWLHTRGWVEEAGKALAGRGAELVPVDTNPVDAVWPDRPQPSDAKLAVQDEASAGQSSAEKRAAIADWLAERKADAVVLSALDSIAWTLNVRGQDVAHTPVALAYAIIDADGTADLFVAPEKVADDVLMHLGNAVRVRDRAAFPAALAAYAGKRVAADPERAVSAIFGRLEAGGATVLSFRDPVVLAKAMKNPVEIAGHRAASVRDGAALARFLKWVEEEAPKGGQTELSCVARLQAYREATGVLRDTSFDTISATGAHGASPHYHSTPESNAPLEPGQLYLVDSGGQYADGTTDVTRVIPIGTPSEEMRDRFTRVLKGHIGLATAVFPPGTNGGQLDSFARRPLWEAGLDFAHGTGHGVGAYLSVHEGPQRIAKPNYPGGGPSEPLRAGMILSNEPGYYKAGEYGIRIENLILVEERTIPGGDESMLGFETLTFCPIERSLIVPELLTVAERDWLDAYHARVLEILGPEMTGEEREWLRAKCTPIG
;
A
#
# COMPACT_ATOMS: atom_id res chain seq x y z
N MET A 1 82.36 37.14 -24.69
CA MET A 1 81.17 37.11 -23.77
C MET A 1 80.62 35.71 -23.73
N SER A 2 80.96 35.02 -22.67
CA SER A 2 80.57 33.57 -22.49
C SER A 2 79.37 33.49 -21.53
N ILE A 3 78.28 32.96 -22.01
CA ILE A 3 77.08 32.77 -21.22
C ILE A 3 77.13 31.36 -20.59
N LYS A 4 77.17 31.29 -19.25
CA LYS A 4 77.02 30.03 -18.49
C LYS A 4 75.55 29.58 -18.46
N PRO A 5 75.26 28.28 -18.57
CA PRO A 5 73.91 27.75 -18.37
C PRO A 5 73.54 27.68 -16.88
N PRO A 6 72.20 27.74 -16.51
CA PRO A 6 71.75 27.70 -15.13
C PRO A 6 71.79 26.28 -14.52
N ALA A 7 72.06 26.21 -13.24
CA ALA A 7 72.13 25.00 -12.43
C ALA A 7 70.80 24.27 -12.37
N ARG A 8 70.81 22.95 -12.53
CA ARG A 8 69.67 22.06 -12.27
C ARG A 8 69.39 21.98 -10.75
N ALA A 9 68.27 22.48 -10.32
CA ALA A 9 67.78 22.24 -8.98
C ALA A 9 67.17 20.80 -8.91
N THR A 10 67.81 19.94 -8.15
CA THR A 10 67.27 18.58 -7.84
C THR A 10 66.24 18.73 -6.72
N LEU A 11 64.96 18.56 -7.06
CA LEU A 11 63.90 18.54 -6.06
C LEU A 11 63.97 17.18 -5.31
N VAL A 12 64.40 17.21 -4.07
CA VAL A 12 64.32 16.07 -3.16
C VAL A 12 62.93 16.09 -2.52
N LEU A 13 62.00 15.33 -3.07
CA LEU A 13 60.69 15.11 -2.47
C LEU A 13 60.85 14.23 -1.21
N SER A 14 60.35 14.67 -0.06
CA SER A 14 60.44 13.95 1.20
C SER A 14 59.59 12.64 1.12
N ALA A 15 60.04 11.60 1.83
CA ALA A 15 59.34 10.32 1.91
C ALA A 15 57.87 10.47 2.40
N ALA A 16 57.58 11.50 3.20
CA ALA A 16 56.22 11.83 3.67
C ALA A 16 55.32 12.34 2.52
N PHE A 17 55.87 13.10 1.53
CA PHE A 17 55.10 13.58 0.38
C PHE A 17 54.81 12.44 -0.61
N LEU A 18 55.76 11.52 -0.80
CA LEU A 18 55.54 10.33 -1.62
C LEU A 18 54.56 9.36 -0.98
N ALA A 19 54.52 9.21 0.36
CA ALA A 19 53.53 8.44 1.08
C ALA A 19 52.12 9.05 0.98
N SER A 20 52.02 10.40 1.03
CA SER A 20 50.76 11.14 0.85
C SER A 20 50.19 10.99 -0.56
N LEU A 21 51.06 11.02 -1.59
CA LEU A 21 50.64 10.78 -3.00
C LEU A 21 50.19 9.32 -3.24
N ALA A 22 50.84 8.36 -2.59
CA ALA A 22 50.44 6.94 -2.67
C ALA A 22 49.12 6.67 -1.96
N ASP A 23 48.83 7.38 -0.87
CA ASP A 23 47.54 7.27 -0.13
C ASP A 23 46.40 7.98 -0.88
N ALA A 24 46.66 9.17 -1.43
CA ALA A 24 45.72 9.85 -2.32
C ALA A 24 45.41 9.01 -3.58
N GLY A 25 46.41 8.34 -4.16
CA GLY A 25 46.23 7.41 -5.28
C GLY A 25 45.37 6.18 -4.93
N ARG A 26 45.50 5.66 -3.70
CA ARG A 26 44.66 4.57 -3.21
C ARG A 26 43.21 5.03 -3.01
N HIS A 27 42.97 6.18 -2.43
CA HIS A 27 41.61 6.73 -2.27
C HIS A 27 40.94 7.05 -3.61
N VAL A 28 41.69 7.59 -4.58
CA VAL A 28 41.20 7.83 -5.94
C VAL A 28 40.90 6.51 -6.67
N SER A 29 41.75 5.49 -6.50
CA SER A 29 41.52 4.16 -7.08
C SER A 29 40.28 3.48 -6.49
N VAL A 30 40.06 3.58 -5.17
CA VAL A 30 38.84 3.04 -4.49
C VAL A 30 37.60 3.81 -4.93
N ALA A 31 37.69 5.14 -5.03
CA ALA A 31 36.56 5.97 -5.50
C ALA A 31 36.24 5.70 -6.98
N LEU A 32 37.24 5.55 -7.84
CA LEU A 32 37.05 5.19 -9.27
C LEU A 32 36.49 3.77 -9.41
N LYS A 33 36.93 2.81 -8.60
CA LYS A 33 36.41 1.46 -8.58
C LYS A 33 34.95 1.46 -8.15
N SER A 34 34.60 2.19 -7.08
CA SER A 34 33.23 2.37 -6.61
C SER A 34 32.34 3.06 -7.65
N LEU A 35 32.85 4.09 -8.35
CA LEU A 35 32.14 4.75 -9.46
C LEU A 35 31.93 3.81 -10.66
N CYS A 36 32.95 3.01 -10.99
CA CYS A 36 32.86 2.03 -12.07
C CYS A 36 31.88 0.89 -11.73
N GLU A 37 31.91 0.39 -10.50
CA GLU A 37 30.95 -0.60 -10.00
C GLU A 37 29.52 -0.05 -9.99
N ARG A 38 29.30 1.19 -9.55
CA ARG A 38 27.98 1.88 -9.63
C ARG A 38 27.52 2.05 -11.08
N SER A 39 28.42 2.40 -12.00
CA SER A 39 28.09 2.54 -13.43
C SER A 39 27.76 1.20 -14.08
N LEU A 40 28.42 0.11 -13.68
CA LEU A 40 28.13 -1.26 -14.17
C LEU A 40 26.78 -1.77 -13.64
N MET A 41 26.35 -1.36 -12.46
CA MET A 41 25.06 -1.73 -11.84
C MET A 41 23.92 -0.78 -12.24
N SER A 42 24.12 0.09 -13.22
CA SER A 42 23.12 1.10 -13.61
C SER A 42 21.90 0.52 -14.34
N THR A 43 21.98 -0.68 -14.90
CA THR A 43 20.88 -1.34 -15.63
C THR A 43 20.32 -2.54 -14.86
N HIS A 44 19.02 -2.78 -14.99
CA HIS A 44 18.36 -3.93 -14.36
C HIS A 44 18.93 -5.28 -14.88
N ALA A 45 19.34 -5.35 -16.16
CA ALA A 45 20.02 -6.51 -16.71
C ALA A 45 21.36 -6.81 -15.99
N ALA A 46 22.14 -5.78 -15.67
CA ALA A 46 23.38 -5.94 -14.91
C ALA A 46 23.11 -6.39 -13.46
N ARG A 47 22.07 -5.87 -12.83
CA ARG A 47 21.64 -6.27 -11.47
C ARG A 47 21.19 -7.73 -11.45
N LEU A 48 20.41 -8.18 -12.43
CA LEU A 48 20.01 -9.58 -12.57
C LEU A 48 21.22 -10.51 -12.76
N ALA A 49 22.17 -10.11 -13.61
CA ALA A 49 23.41 -10.85 -13.81
C ALA A 49 24.25 -10.93 -12.52
N ALA A 50 24.38 -9.82 -11.78
CA ALA A 50 25.10 -9.78 -10.51
C ALA A 50 24.43 -10.68 -9.44
N LEU A 51 23.09 -10.68 -9.38
CA LEU A 51 22.35 -11.58 -8.51
C LEU A 51 22.62 -13.05 -8.87
N ARG A 52 22.56 -13.43 -10.15
CA ARG A 52 22.88 -14.80 -10.59
C ARG A 52 24.28 -15.24 -10.18
N GLU A 53 25.28 -14.34 -10.30
CA GLU A 53 26.64 -14.62 -9.84
C GLU A 53 26.74 -14.73 -8.30
N GLN A 54 25.93 -13.95 -7.55
CA GLN A 54 25.84 -14.12 -6.09
C GLN A 54 25.21 -15.46 -5.72
N LEU A 55 24.11 -15.86 -6.37
CA LEU A 55 23.46 -17.15 -6.12
C LEU A 55 24.42 -18.33 -6.33
N LYS A 56 25.27 -18.28 -7.38
CA LYS A 56 26.32 -19.31 -7.58
C LYS A 56 27.31 -19.38 -6.41
N ARG A 57 27.75 -18.21 -5.89
CA ARG A 57 28.63 -18.15 -4.71
C ARG A 57 27.96 -18.75 -3.47
N ASP A 58 26.66 -18.51 -3.30
CA ASP A 58 25.86 -19.00 -2.18
C ASP A 58 25.40 -20.46 -2.37
N ARG A 59 25.74 -21.07 -3.51
CA ARG A 59 25.33 -22.43 -3.91
C ARG A 59 23.83 -22.59 -3.98
N LEU A 60 23.16 -21.61 -4.55
CA LEU A 60 21.74 -21.59 -4.81
C LEU A 60 21.49 -21.65 -6.31
N ASP A 61 20.48 -22.43 -6.71
CA ASP A 61 20.02 -22.57 -8.09
C ASP A 61 18.87 -21.63 -8.42
N GLY A 62 18.43 -20.82 -7.47
CA GLY A 62 17.43 -19.78 -7.66
C GLY A 62 17.14 -19.02 -6.38
N PHE A 63 16.38 -17.93 -6.50
CA PHE A 63 15.97 -17.09 -5.37
C PHE A 63 14.62 -16.44 -5.61
N VAL A 64 13.82 -16.32 -4.54
CA VAL A 64 12.53 -15.63 -4.57
C VAL A 64 12.66 -14.24 -3.94
N VAL A 65 12.27 -13.21 -4.69
CA VAL A 65 12.32 -11.82 -4.28
C VAL A 65 10.89 -11.28 -4.16
N PRO A 66 10.30 -11.20 -2.94
CA PRO A 66 9.01 -10.58 -2.76
C PRO A 66 9.12 -9.06 -2.78
N LEU A 67 7.98 -8.37 -2.96
CA LEU A 67 7.87 -6.93 -2.78
C LEU A 67 7.93 -6.56 -1.29
N THR A 68 7.33 -7.38 -0.44
CA THR A 68 7.14 -7.13 0.98
C THR A 68 8.44 -7.00 1.77
N ASP A 69 8.36 -6.29 2.90
CA ASP A 69 9.41 -6.21 3.91
C ASP A 69 9.22 -7.26 5.03
N GLU A 70 10.00 -7.14 6.09
CA GLU A 70 9.97 -8.00 7.27
C GLU A 70 8.71 -7.85 8.14
N HIS A 71 7.83 -6.92 7.78
CA HIS A 71 6.53 -6.67 8.40
C HIS A 71 5.35 -7.09 7.50
N MET A 72 5.63 -7.67 6.34
CA MET A 72 4.66 -8.02 5.30
C MET A 72 3.84 -6.81 4.81
N SER A 73 4.48 -5.63 4.79
CA SER A 73 3.86 -4.37 4.33
C SER A 73 3.61 -4.39 2.82
N GLU A 74 2.52 -3.75 2.37
CA GLU A 74 2.25 -3.50 0.95
C GLU A 74 3.13 -2.36 0.42
N TYR A 75 3.16 -1.24 1.15
CA TYR A 75 4.08 -0.14 0.89
C TYR A 75 5.29 -0.32 1.79
N VAL A 76 6.48 -0.25 1.22
CA VAL A 76 7.73 -0.52 1.93
C VAL A 76 8.67 0.67 1.83
N GLY A 77 9.48 0.85 2.86
CA GLY A 77 10.50 1.89 2.87
C GLY A 77 11.55 1.68 1.77
N ALA A 78 12.25 2.76 1.39
CA ALA A 78 13.25 2.73 0.31
C ALA A 78 14.31 1.62 0.49
N TYR A 79 14.69 1.30 1.74
CA TYR A 79 15.65 0.25 2.07
C TYR A 79 15.17 -1.17 1.69
N ALA A 80 13.86 -1.37 1.55
CA ALA A 80 13.22 -2.65 1.29
C ALA A 80 12.75 -2.82 -0.16
N GLN A 81 12.93 -1.83 -1.03
CA GLN A 81 12.52 -1.81 -2.45
C GLN A 81 13.35 -2.77 -3.34
N ARG A 82 13.56 -4.01 -2.87
CA ARG A 82 14.39 -5.01 -3.55
C ARG A 82 13.86 -5.40 -4.92
N LEU A 83 12.54 -5.59 -5.03
CA LEU A 83 11.89 -5.93 -6.29
C LEU A 83 12.05 -4.80 -7.32
N ALA A 84 11.76 -3.57 -6.93
CA ALA A 84 11.91 -2.40 -7.80
C ALA A 84 13.37 -2.17 -8.21
N TRP A 85 14.32 -2.31 -7.27
CA TRP A 85 15.74 -2.21 -7.58
C TRP A 85 16.20 -3.26 -8.59
N LEU A 86 15.74 -4.50 -8.44
CA LEU A 86 16.16 -5.62 -9.29
C LEU A 86 15.54 -5.53 -10.69
N THR A 87 14.24 -5.21 -10.79
CA THR A 87 13.44 -5.38 -12.01
C THR A 87 13.04 -4.06 -12.69
N GLY A 88 13.00 -2.96 -11.94
CA GLY A 88 12.42 -1.68 -12.36
C GLY A 88 10.92 -1.55 -12.07
N PHE A 89 10.26 -2.61 -11.62
CA PHE A 89 8.82 -2.60 -11.34
C PHE A 89 8.50 -1.82 -10.06
N GLN A 90 7.64 -0.81 -10.16
CA GLN A 90 7.27 0.12 -9.09
C GLN A 90 5.83 -0.07 -8.58
N GLY A 91 5.13 -1.12 -8.99
CA GLY A 91 3.78 -1.41 -8.48
C GLY A 91 3.79 -1.88 -7.03
N SER A 92 2.64 -1.80 -6.34
CA SER A 92 2.49 -2.17 -4.92
C SER A 92 2.20 -3.66 -4.68
N ALA A 93 2.12 -4.48 -5.73
CA ALA A 93 1.93 -5.93 -5.60
C ALA A 93 2.75 -6.67 -6.66
N GLY A 94 3.65 -7.52 -6.21
CA GLY A 94 4.47 -8.32 -7.11
C GLY A 94 5.52 -9.14 -6.38
N SER A 95 6.15 -10.04 -7.14
CA SER A 95 7.30 -10.82 -6.70
C SER A 95 8.12 -11.24 -7.91
N ALA A 96 9.37 -11.59 -7.72
CA ALA A 96 10.20 -12.15 -8.77
C ALA A 96 10.80 -13.50 -8.35
N VAL A 97 11.02 -14.37 -9.31
CA VAL A 97 11.81 -15.58 -9.17
C VAL A 97 12.96 -15.53 -10.17
N VAL A 98 14.16 -15.77 -9.70
CA VAL A 98 15.37 -15.82 -10.52
C VAL A 98 15.92 -17.25 -10.48
N LEU A 99 16.01 -17.87 -11.64
CA LEU A 99 16.71 -19.14 -11.87
C LEU A 99 17.97 -18.89 -12.72
N PRO A 100 18.84 -19.90 -12.93
CA PRO A 100 20.09 -19.71 -13.66
C PRO A 100 19.90 -19.12 -15.06
N GLU A 101 18.93 -19.65 -15.82
CA GLU A 101 18.66 -19.24 -17.22
C GLU A 101 17.33 -18.49 -17.37
N GLU A 102 16.39 -18.64 -16.43
CA GLU A 102 15.06 -18.06 -16.48
C GLU A 102 14.87 -17.03 -15.37
N ALA A 103 13.98 -16.06 -15.60
CA ALA A 103 13.50 -15.17 -14.55
C ALA A 103 12.04 -14.77 -14.83
N ALA A 104 11.22 -14.75 -13.78
CA ALA A 104 9.81 -14.41 -13.90
C ALA A 104 9.42 -13.33 -12.90
N ILE A 105 8.56 -12.40 -13.33
CA ILE A 105 7.91 -11.41 -12.48
C ILE A 105 6.41 -11.70 -12.41
N PHE A 106 5.89 -11.72 -11.20
CA PHE A 106 4.51 -12.06 -10.88
C PHE A 106 3.76 -10.80 -10.48
N THR A 107 2.67 -10.49 -11.18
CA THR A 107 1.80 -9.34 -10.89
C THR A 107 0.34 -9.70 -11.05
N ASP A 108 -0.56 -8.96 -10.39
CA ASP A 108 -1.99 -9.12 -10.57
C ASP A 108 -2.57 -8.21 -11.68
N GLY A 109 -3.89 -8.27 -11.86
CA GLY A 109 -4.58 -7.58 -12.94
C GLY A 109 -4.47 -6.06 -12.95
N ARG A 110 -4.06 -5.44 -11.84
CA ARG A 110 -3.84 -3.99 -11.72
C ARG A 110 -2.62 -3.52 -12.50
N TYR A 111 -1.64 -4.39 -12.69
CA TYR A 111 -0.30 -4.07 -13.19
C TYR A 111 0.04 -4.69 -14.55
N THR A 112 -0.93 -5.25 -15.26
CA THR A 112 -0.69 -5.94 -16.55
C THR A 112 -0.10 -5.06 -17.65
N LEU A 113 -0.39 -3.76 -17.65
CA LEU A 113 0.22 -2.77 -18.54
C LEU A 113 1.54 -2.28 -18.00
N GLN A 114 1.56 -1.81 -16.75
CA GLN A 114 2.71 -1.22 -16.10
C GLN A 114 3.93 -2.14 -16.07
N VAL A 115 3.75 -3.44 -15.80
CA VAL A 115 4.86 -4.39 -15.77
C VAL A 115 5.56 -4.51 -17.13
N ARG A 116 4.81 -4.39 -18.25
CA ARG A 116 5.37 -4.46 -19.60
C ARG A 116 6.08 -3.17 -20.03
N GLU A 117 5.71 -2.05 -19.42
CA GLU A 117 6.36 -0.76 -19.64
C GLU A 117 7.65 -0.60 -18.83
N GLN A 118 7.67 -1.14 -17.61
CA GLN A 118 8.76 -0.93 -16.64
C GLN A 118 9.81 -2.05 -16.64
N VAL A 119 9.45 -3.27 -17.03
CA VAL A 119 10.31 -4.46 -16.93
C VAL A 119 10.64 -5.00 -18.32
N ASP A 120 11.92 -5.27 -18.57
CA ASP A 120 12.40 -5.76 -19.85
C ASP A 120 11.96 -7.22 -20.11
N GLY A 121 11.01 -7.42 -21.03
CA GLY A 121 10.52 -8.74 -21.42
C GLY A 121 11.54 -9.64 -22.13
N ALA A 122 12.73 -9.12 -22.48
CA ALA A 122 13.83 -9.95 -22.94
C ALA A 122 14.58 -10.67 -21.78
N GLN A 123 14.37 -10.21 -20.54
CA GLN A 123 15.01 -10.75 -19.34
C GLN A 123 14.01 -11.46 -18.41
N TRP A 124 12.71 -11.13 -18.49
CA TRP A 124 11.70 -11.53 -17.53
C TRP A 124 10.43 -12.06 -18.22
N ASP A 125 9.95 -13.20 -17.77
CA ASP A 125 8.61 -13.68 -18.09
C ASP A 125 7.57 -12.97 -17.22
N TYR A 126 6.47 -12.48 -17.83
CA TYR A 126 5.37 -11.86 -17.10
C TYR A 126 4.33 -12.92 -16.71
N VAL A 127 4.18 -13.18 -15.42
CA VAL A 127 3.25 -14.19 -14.89
C VAL A 127 2.10 -13.52 -14.17
N SER A 128 0.89 -13.90 -14.52
CA SER A 128 -0.33 -13.34 -13.92
C SER A 128 -0.76 -14.13 -12.67
N VAL A 129 -0.95 -13.43 -11.56
CA VAL A 129 -1.56 -13.94 -10.33
C VAL A 129 -3.05 -13.53 -10.34
N PRO A 130 -4.00 -14.39 -9.91
CA PRO A 130 -3.81 -15.71 -9.28
C PRO A 130 -3.77 -16.91 -10.23
N ALA A 131 -3.73 -16.69 -11.54
CA ALA A 131 -3.75 -17.80 -12.51
C ALA A 131 -2.60 -18.78 -12.28
N THR A 132 -1.41 -18.25 -11.95
CA THR A 132 -0.23 -19.07 -11.60
C THR A 132 0.42 -18.48 -10.35
N SER A 133 0.39 -19.22 -9.23
CA SER A 133 1.12 -18.81 -8.02
C SER A 133 2.63 -19.04 -8.18
N ILE A 134 3.43 -18.34 -7.35
CA ILE A 134 4.90 -18.55 -7.30
C ILE A 134 5.22 -20.02 -7.03
N SER A 135 4.53 -20.65 -6.09
CA SER A 135 4.71 -22.06 -5.73
C SER A 135 4.43 -22.99 -6.91
N MET A 136 3.35 -22.74 -7.67
CA MET A 136 3.03 -23.51 -8.87
C MET A 136 4.11 -23.35 -9.95
N TRP A 137 4.57 -22.12 -10.17
CA TRP A 137 5.61 -21.84 -11.16
C TRP A 137 6.94 -22.51 -10.78
N LEU A 138 7.36 -22.39 -9.52
CA LEU A 138 8.54 -23.07 -9.00
C LEU A 138 8.45 -24.59 -9.19
N GLY A 139 7.29 -25.20 -8.88
CA GLY A 139 7.04 -26.62 -9.09
C GLY A 139 7.09 -27.05 -10.55
N ALA A 140 6.91 -26.15 -11.51
CA ALA A 140 7.01 -26.42 -12.95
C ALA A 140 8.42 -26.19 -13.51
N HIS A 141 9.15 -25.17 -13.05
CA HIS A 141 10.38 -24.67 -13.66
C HIS A 141 11.66 -25.06 -12.91
N ALA A 142 11.61 -25.30 -11.59
CA ALA A 142 12.79 -25.71 -10.83
C ALA A 142 13.34 -27.05 -11.34
N ALA A 143 14.66 -27.13 -11.54
CA ALA A 143 15.34 -28.36 -11.91
C ALA A 143 15.29 -29.40 -10.77
N ALA A 144 15.35 -30.68 -11.11
CA ALA A 144 15.43 -31.71 -10.08
C ALA A 144 16.72 -31.55 -9.25
N GLY A 145 16.59 -31.58 -7.93
CA GLY A 145 17.69 -31.37 -7.00
C GLY A 145 18.09 -29.90 -6.80
N ALA A 146 17.37 -28.94 -7.43
CA ALA A 146 17.66 -27.51 -7.29
C ALA A 146 17.46 -27.02 -5.85
N ARG A 147 18.31 -26.08 -5.45
CA ARG A 147 18.26 -25.39 -4.17
C ARG A 147 17.76 -23.96 -4.39
N ILE A 148 16.49 -23.71 -4.06
CA ILE A 148 15.84 -22.41 -4.23
C ILE A 148 15.91 -21.63 -2.92
N GLY A 149 16.66 -20.53 -2.92
CA GLY A 149 16.82 -19.67 -1.75
C GLY A 149 15.58 -18.80 -1.49
N TYR A 150 15.32 -18.53 -0.22
CA TYR A 150 14.37 -17.51 0.23
C TYR A 150 14.86 -16.85 1.51
N ASP A 151 14.47 -15.58 1.71
CA ASP A 151 14.77 -14.86 2.95
C ASP A 151 13.65 -15.14 3.98
N PRO A 152 13.94 -15.81 5.10
CA PRO A 152 12.92 -16.14 6.10
C PRO A 152 12.33 -14.91 6.82
N TRP A 153 12.96 -13.74 6.70
CA TRP A 153 12.43 -12.47 7.19
C TRP A 153 11.47 -11.77 6.20
N LEU A 154 11.29 -12.32 4.99
CA LEU A 154 10.43 -11.71 3.96
C LEU A 154 9.28 -12.63 3.51
N HIS A 155 9.12 -13.80 4.11
CA HIS A 155 8.12 -14.79 3.70
C HIS A 155 7.37 -15.34 4.92
N THR A 156 6.05 -15.47 4.79
CA THR A 156 5.22 -16.07 5.83
C THR A 156 5.45 -17.57 5.95
N ARG A 157 5.10 -18.14 7.12
CA ARG A 157 5.18 -19.59 7.34
C ARG A 157 4.34 -20.38 6.34
N GLY A 158 3.11 -19.92 6.06
CA GLY A 158 2.21 -20.58 5.11
C GLY A 158 2.80 -20.66 3.70
N TRP A 159 3.41 -19.56 3.23
CA TRP A 159 4.08 -19.54 1.93
C TRP A 159 5.28 -20.51 1.87
N VAL A 160 6.10 -20.55 2.92
CA VAL A 160 7.25 -21.46 3.00
C VAL A 160 6.81 -22.93 2.93
N GLU A 161 5.73 -23.28 3.63
CA GLU A 161 5.18 -24.64 3.60
C GLU A 161 4.62 -25.00 2.21
N GLU A 162 3.90 -24.08 1.56
CA GLU A 162 3.34 -24.30 0.22
C GLU A 162 4.44 -24.45 -0.84
N ALA A 163 5.40 -23.51 -0.88
CA ALA A 163 6.50 -23.52 -1.82
C ALA A 163 7.41 -24.76 -1.61
N GLY A 164 7.67 -25.10 -0.35
CA GLY A 164 8.42 -26.31 0.00
C GLY A 164 7.76 -27.59 -0.50
N LYS A 165 6.45 -27.74 -0.37
CA LYS A 165 5.69 -28.87 -0.91
C LYS A 165 5.76 -28.94 -2.44
N ALA A 166 5.62 -27.80 -3.11
CA ALA A 166 5.69 -27.74 -4.58
C ALA A 166 7.07 -28.15 -5.11
N LEU A 167 8.15 -27.69 -4.48
CA LEU A 167 9.54 -28.04 -4.84
C LEU A 167 9.86 -29.50 -4.53
N ALA A 168 9.42 -30.04 -3.38
CA ALA A 168 9.63 -31.43 -3.01
C ALA A 168 9.07 -32.41 -4.06
N GLY A 169 7.95 -32.06 -4.72
CA GLY A 169 7.38 -32.81 -5.85
C GLY A 169 8.32 -32.93 -7.04
N ARG A 170 9.34 -32.08 -7.14
CA ARG A 170 10.39 -32.11 -8.17
C ARG A 170 11.72 -32.69 -7.66
N GLY A 171 11.79 -33.04 -6.37
CA GLY A 171 13.04 -33.40 -5.70
C GLY A 171 13.97 -32.20 -5.48
N ALA A 172 13.44 -30.98 -5.58
CA ALA A 172 14.12 -29.73 -5.27
C ALA A 172 13.82 -29.30 -3.81
N GLU A 173 14.60 -28.38 -3.26
CA GLU A 173 14.44 -27.91 -1.88
C GLU A 173 14.33 -26.38 -1.79
N LEU A 174 13.55 -25.90 -0.80
CA LEU A 174 13.49 -24.51 -0.42
C LEU A 174 14.49 -24.25 0.73
N VAL A 175 15.44 -23.32 0.54
CA VAL A 175 16.58 -23.11 1.43
C VAL A 175 16.51 -21.72 2.06
N PRO A 176 16.40 -21.60 3.40
CA PRO A 176 16.49 -20.29 4.06
C PRO A 176 17.91 -19.71 3.94
N VAL A 177 18.02 -18.41 3.70
CA VAL A 177 19.31 -17.72 3.67
C VAL A 177 19.51 -16.87 4.94
N ASP A 178 20.76 -16.77 5.40
CA ASP A 178 21.13 -15.90 6.53
C ASP A 178 21.30 -14.44 6.06
N THR A 179 21.74 -14.22 4.83
CA THR A 179 21.93 -12.92 4.19
C THR A 179 21.20 -12.91 2.86
N ASN A 180 20.39 -11.87 2.64
CA ASN A 180 19.65 -11.71 1.40
C ASN A 180 20.61 -11.47 0.23
N PRO A 181 20.62 -12.33 -0.82
CA PRO A 181 21.52 -12.18 -1.96
C PRO A 181 21.34 -10.87 -2.74
N VAL A 182 20.12 -10.30 -2.77
CA VAL A 182 19.86 -8.98 -3.38
C VAL A 182 20.59 -7.89 -2.59
N ASP A 183 20.49 -7.90 -1.26
CA ASP A 183 21.17 -6.94 -0.40
C ASP A 183 22.70 -7.01 -0.55
N ALA A 184 23.24 -8.20 -0.77
CA ALA A 184 24.67 -8.41 -0.98
C ALA A 184 25.21 -7.79 -2.28
N VAL A 185 24.34 -7.60 -3.29
CA VAL A 185 24.71 -6.99 -4.59
C VAL A 185 24.15 -5.59 -4.79
N TRP A 186 23.50 -5.00 -3.78
CA TRP A 186 22.95 -3.64 -3.81
C TRP A 186 23.87 -2.63 -3.08
N PRO A 187 24.85 -2.04 -3.77
CA PRO A 187 25.95 -1.31 -3.12
C PRO A 187 25.53 0.02 -2.48
N ASP A 188 24.46 0.63 -2.98
CA ASP A 188 23.91 1.91 -2.54
C ASP A 188 22.53 1.78 -1.91
N ARG A 189 22.26 0.61 -1.30
CA ARG A 189 21.00 0.35 -0.60
C ARG A 189 20.72 1.43 0.44
N PRO A 190 19.56 2.10 0.37
CA PRO A 190 19.17 3.11 1.37
C PRO A 190 19.16 2.56 2.79
N GLN A 191 19.37 3.43 3.77
CA GLN A 191 19.13 3.07 5.17
C GLN A 191 17.64 3.19 5.49
N PRO A 192 17.14 2.45 6.48
CA PRO A 192 15.81 2.70 7.04
C PRO A 192 15.65 4.16 7.47
N SER A 193 14.42 4.67 7.43
CA SER A 193 14.10 6.03 7.90
C SER A 193 14.49 6.22 9.38
N ASP A 194 14.91 7.43 9.75
CA ASP A 194 15.19 7.87 11.11
C ASP A 194 14.09 8.79 11.69
N ALA A 195 12.94 8.89 11.01
CA ALA A 195 11.81 9.70 11.41
C ALA A 195 11.33 9.34 12.83
N LYS A 196 10.98 10.37 13.60
CA LYS A 196 10.56 10.22 14.98
C LYS A 196 9.16 9.61 15.08
N LEU A 197 8.92 8.91 16.19
CA LEU A 197 7.58 8.55 16.61
C LEU A 197 6.82 9.81 17.06
N ALA A 198 5.51 9.80 16.83
CA ALA A 198 4.57 10.77 17.34
C ALA A 198 3.44 10.06 18.12
N VAL A 199 2.90 10.73 19.11
CA VAL A 199 1.74 10.24 19.86
C VAL A 199 0.48 10.46 19.03
N GLN A 200 -0.38 9.44 18.97
CA GLN A 200 -1.75 9.56 18.50
C GLN A 200 -2.64 9.86 19.71
N ASP A 201 -3.19 11.07 19.75
CA ASP A 201 -4.03 11.53 20.86
C ASP A 201 -5.26 10.63 21.06
N GLU A 202 -5.61 10.36 22.31
CA GLU A 202 -6.80 9.58 22.67
C GLU A 202 -8.10 10.24 22.17
N ALA A 203 -8.11 11.58 22.06
CA ALA A 203 -9.21 12.33 21.47
C ALA A 203 -9.48 11.95 19.99
N SER A 204 -8.48 11.47 19.27
CA SER A 204 -8.60 10.94 17.89
C SER A 204 -8.66 9.42 17.84
N ALA A 205 -8.01 8.74 18.78
CA ALA A 205 -7.96 7.27 18.84
C ALA A 205 -9.21 6.64 19.51
N GLY A 206 -9.91 7.39 20.37
CA GLY A 206 -11.13 6.95 21.07
C GLY A 206 -10.93 5.89 22.16
N GLN A 207 -9.73 5.33 22.27
CA GLN A 207 -9.32 4.37 23.30
C GLN A 207 -7.87 4.60 23.66
N SER A 208 -7.54 4.45 24.94
CA SER A 208 -6.15 4.49 25.41
C SER A 208 -5.37 3.24 25.01
N SER A 209 -4.04 3.36 24.91
CA SER A 209 -3.14 2.20 24.72
C SER A 209 -3.30 1.16 25.84
N ALA A 210 -3.59 1.60 27.06
CA ALA A 210 -3.78 0.70 28.20
C ALA A 210 -5.02 -0.19 28.01
N GLU A 211 -6.16 0.37 27.59
CA GLU A 211 -7.39 -0.39 27.31
C GLU A 211 -7.19 -1.39 26.18
N LYS A 212 -6.50 -0.98 25.10
CA LYS A 212 -6.20 -1.86 23.97
C LYS A 212 -5.31 -3.04 24.38
N ARG A 213 -4.28 -2.79 25.20
CA ARG A 213 -3.40 -3.86 25.74
C ARG A 213 -4.14 -4.77 26.72
N ALA A 214 -5.05 -4.23 27.53
CA ALA A 214 -5.88 -5.03 28.43
C ALA A 214 -6.79 -5.99 27.64
N ALA A 215 -7.41 -5.52 26.55
CA ALA A 215 -8.21 -6.40 25.68
C ALA A 215 -7.36 -7.51 25.02
N ILE A 216 -6.08 -7.24 24.69
CA ILE A 216 -5.16 -8.27 24.21
C ILE A 216 -4.80 -9.26 25.32
N ALA A 217 -4.61 -8.80 26.56
CA ALA A 217 -4.36 -9.68 27.70
C ALA A 217 -5.55 -10.62 27.98
N ASP A 218 -6.78 -10.12 27.90
CA ASP A 218 -8.00 -10.95 27.99
C ASP A 218 -8.04 -12.00 26.86
N TRP A 219 -7.72 -11.59 25.62
CA TRP A 219 -7.64 -12.49 24.47
C TRP A 219 -6.57 -13.59 24.67
N LEU A 220 -5.42 -13.26 25.25
CA LEU A 220 -4.35 -14.21 25.60
C LEU A 220 -4.82 -15.22 26.68
N ALA A 221 -5.50 -14.72 27.73
CA ALA A 221 -6.04 -15.55 28.80
C ALA A 221 -7.04 -16.59 28.28
N GLU A 222 -7.98 -16.21 27.42
CA GLU A 222 -8.93 -17.12 26.78
C GLU A 222 -8.25 -18.25 26.02
N ARG A 223 -7.10 -17.96 25.37
CA ARG A 223 -6.32 -18.91 24.56
C ARG A 223 -5.23 -19.63 25.32
N LYS A 224 -5.12 -19.32 26.60
CA LYS A 224 -4.04 -19.84 27.49
C LYS A 224 -2.66 -19.59 26.88
N ALA A 225 -2.45 -18.43 26.27
CA ALA A 225 -1.18 -17.98 25.74
C ALA A 225 -0.50 -17.05 26.76
N ASP A 226 0.83 -17.11 26.83
CA ASP A 226 1.64 -16.28 27.73
C ASP A 226 1.99 -14.93 27.10
N ALA A 227 2.04 -14.87 25.77
CA ALA A 227 2.36 -13.64 25.02
C ALA A 227 1.86 -13.72 23.57
N VAL A 228 1.81 -12.57 22.90
CA VAL A 228 1.60 -12.46 21.44
C VAL A 228 2.69 -11.59 20.82
N VAL A 229 3.21 -12.03 19.68
CA VAL A 229 4.12 -11.24 18.84
C VAL A 229 3.29 -10.47 17.80
N LEU A 230 3.38 -9.15 17.81
CA LEU A 230 2.87 -8.27 16.78
C LEU A 230 4.02 -7.85 15.87
N SER A 231 3.91 -8.17 14.58
CA SER A 231 4.88 -7.79 13.55
C SER A 231 4.30 -6.82 12.52
N ALA A 232 2.97 -6.76 12.39
CA ALA A 232 2.31 -5.80 11.51
C ALA A 232 2.40 -4.38 12.07
N LEU A 233 2.95 -3.45 11.28
CA LEU A 233 3.26 -2.08 11.73
C LEU A 233 2.00 -1.31 12.13
N ASP A 234 0.90 -1.49 11.40
CA ASP A 234 -0.39 -0.87 11.69
C ASP A 234 -1.03 -1.41 12.99
N SER A 235 -0.88 -2.71 13.28
CA SER A 235 -1.32 -3.31 14.54
C SER A 235 -0.56 -2.71 15.74
N ILE A 236 0.76 -2.55 15.62
CA ILE A 236 1.60 -1.95 16.66
C ILE A 236 1.23 -0.48 16.86
N ALA A 237 1.13 0.29 15.77
CA ALA A 237 0.79 1.70 15.80
C ALA A 237 -0.59 1.95 16.42
N TRP A 238 -1.60 1.14 16.07
CA TRP A 238 -2.94 1.22 16.64
C TRP A 238 -2.95 0.86 18.13
N THR A 239 -2.31 -0.25 18.52
CA THR A 239 -2.32 -0.75 19.90
C THR A 239 -1.66 0.23 20.86
N LEU A 240 -0.53 0.82 20.46
CA LEU A 240 0.25 1.69 21.31
C LEU A 240 -0.11 3.17 21.16
N ASN A 241 -1.06 3.53 20.29
CA ASN A 241 -1.40 4.91 19.95
C ASN A 241 -0.16 5.73 19.58
N VAL A 242 0.67 5.19 18.71
CA VAL A 242 1.84 5.89 18.15
C VAL A 242 1.75 5.90 16.63
N ARG A 243 2.38 6.88 16.02
CA ARG A 243 2.51 7.02 14.56
C ARG A 243 3.98 7.26 14.21
N GLY A 244 4.36 6.96 12.98
CA GLY A 244 5.69 7.18 12.43
C GLY A 244 5.62 7.65 10.98
N GLN A 245 6.78 7.78 10.33
CA GLN A 245 6.91 8.18 8.93
C GLN A 245 7.98 7.33 8.23
N ASP A 246 8.07 6.05 8.57
CA ASP A 246 9.08 5.15 7.99
C ASP A 246 8.65 4.57 6.64
N VAL A 247 7.36 4.59 6.38
CA VAL A 247 6.74 4.16 5.13
C VAL A 247 6.01 5.35 4.54
N ALA A 248 6.23 5.62 3.27
CA ALA A 248 5.54 6.72 2.58
C ALA A 248 4.02 6.53 2.69
N HIS A 249 3.30 7.62 2.91
CA HIS A 249 1.83 7.68 2.97
C HIS A 249 1.17 6.86 4.09
N THR A 250 1.94 6.06 4.82
CA THR A 250 1.45 5.21 5.90
C THR A 250 2.08 5.64 7.22
N PRO A 251 1.31 6.18 8.17
CA PRO A 251 1.87 6.77 9.38
C PRO A 251 2.29 5.71 10.41
N VAL A 252 3.26 4.89 10.06
CA VAL A 252 3.79 3.79 10.89
C VAL A 252 5.31 3.88 11.05
N ALA A 253 5.84 3.25 12.09
CA ALA A 253 7.27 3.12 12.31
C ALA A 253 7.70 1.66 12.23
N LEU A 254 8.90 1.40 11.73
CA LEU A 254 9.52 0.08 11.71
C LEU A 254 9.76 -0.41 13.14
N ALA A 255 8.91 -1.31 13.62
CA ALA A 255 8.93 -1.80 14.98
C ALA A 255 8.40 -3.24 15.08
N TYR A 256 8.71 -3.91 16.18
CA TYR A 256 8.03 -5.11 16.62
C TYR A 256 7.48 -4.88 18.04
N ALA A 257 6.44 -5.60 18.41
CA ALA A 257 5.98 -5.60 19.79
C ALA A 257 5.72 -7.03 20.28
N ILE A 258 6.00 -7.26 21.55
CA ILE A 258 5.57 -8.47 22.25
C ILE A 258 4.71 -8.00 23.42
N ILE A 259 3.49 -8.50 23.50
CA ILE A 259 2.56 -8.18 24.59
C ILE A 259 2.39 -9.42 25.44
N ASP A 260 2.71 -9.32 26.73
CA ASP A 260 2.60 -10.36 27.71
C ASP A 260 1.16 -10.48 28.25
N ALA A 261 0.82 -11.64 28.85
CA ALA A 261 -0.52 -11.93 29.38
C ALA A 261 -0.97 -10.99 30.51
N ASP A 262 -0.07 -10.22 31.12
CA ASP A 262 -0.38 -9.20 32.12
C ASP A 262 -0.65 -7.81 31.51
N GLY A 263 -0.64 -7.69 30.16
CA GLY A 263 -0.84 -6.44 29.43
C GLY A 263 0.40 -5.54 29.37
N THR A 264 1.55 -5.96 29.92
CA THR A 264 2.82 -5.26 29.67
C THR A 264 3.32 -5.54 28.26
N ALA A 265 4.12 -4.64 27.70
CA ALA A 265 4.64 -4.78 26.35
C ALA A 265 6.13 -4.44 26.25
N ASP A 266 6.82 -5.15 25.36
CA ASP A 266 8.13 -4.75 24.84
C ASP A 266 7.93 -4.15 23.45
N LEU A 267 8.28 -2.88 23.26
CA LEU A 267 8.32 -2.20 21.97
C LEU A 267 9.75 -2.17 21.46
N PHE A 268 10.02 -2.90 20.37
CA PHE A 268 11.32 -2.93 19.71
C PHE A 268 11.33 -1.93 18.55
N VAL A 269 11.98 -0.81 18.77
CA VAL A 269 12.10 0.31 17.82
C VAL A 269 13.48 0.92 17.95
N ALA A 270 14.00 1.58 16.91
CA ALA A 270 15.27 2.30 16.99
C ALA A 270 15.18 3.39 18.08
N PRO A 271 16.05 3.36 19.10
CA PRO A 271 15.91 4.23 20.28
C PRO A 271 15.90 5.72 19.94
N GLU A 272 16.64 6.11 18.92
CA GLU A 272 16.71 7.49 18.44
C GLU A 272 15.36 8.05 17.94
N LYS A 273 14.39 7.20 17.63
CA LYS A 273 13.05 7.60 17.18
C LYS A 273 12.13 8.00 18.33
N VAL A 274 12.45 7.66 19.55
CA VAL A 274 11.58 7.79 20.71
C VAL A 274 11.95 9.03 21.51
N ALA A 275 11.11 10.06 21.43
CA ALA A 275 11.26 11.30 22.20
C ALA A 275 10.57 11.18 23.57
N ASP A 276 10.85 12.15 24.47
CA ASP A 276 10.37 12.12 25.86
C ASP A 276 8.84 12.12 25.99
N ASP A 277 8.13 12.79 25.08
CA ASP A 277 6.66 12.80 25.04
C ASP A 277 6.09 11.41 24.71
N VAL A 278 6.72 10.69 23.79
CA VAL A 278 6.37 9.30 23.47
C VAL A 278 6.66 8.38 24.66
N LEU A 279 7.80 8.55 25.35
CA LEU A 279 8.11 7.78 26.57
C LEU A 279 7.08 8.02 27.67
N MET A 280 6.67 9.29 27.88
CA MET A 280 5.63 9.62 28.86
C MET A 280 4.28 9.00 28.48
N HIS A 281 3.91 9.01 27.19
CA HIS A 281 2.69 8.40 26.69
C HIS A 281 2.68 6.87 26.88
N LEU A 282 3.76 6.19 26.53
CA LEU A 282 3.90 4.73 26.69
C LEU A 282 3.88 4.29 28.16
N GLY A 283 4.39 5.13 29.07
CA GLY A 283 4.43 4.87 30.51
C GLY A 283 5.27 3.66 30.89
N ASN A 284 5.12 3.20 32.15
CA ASN A 284 5.95 2.12 32.70
C ASN A 284 5.55 0.71 32.23
N ALA A 285 4.37 0.56 31.63
CA ALA A 285 3.87 -0.74 31.17
C ALA A 285 4.39 -1.13 29.77
N VAL A 286 5.04 -0.20 29.07
CA VAL A 286 5.66 -0.45 27.77
C VAL A 286 7.16 -0.18 27.86
N ARG A 287 7.97 -1.21 27.70
CA ARG A 287 9.43 -1.12 27.71
C ARG A 287 9.93 -0.90 26.29
N VAL A 288 10.57 0.23 26.04
CA VAL A 288 11.24 0.50 24.76
C VAL A 288 12.58 -0.24 24.71
N ARG A 289 12.82 -0.98 23.65
CA ARG A 289 14.04 -1.75 23.38
C ARG A 289 14.55 -1.46 21.98
N ASP A 290 15.86 -1.61 21.80
CA ASP A 290 16.45 -1.51 20.46
C ASP A 290 15.83 -2.56 19.52
N ARG A 291 15.41 -2.13 18.32
CA ARG A 291 14.83 -2.99 17.29
C ARG A 291 15.74 -4.19 16.97
N ALA A 292 17.06 -3.99 16.95
CA ALA A 292 18.03 -5.03 16.70
C ALA A 292 18.03 -6.16 17.76
N ALA A 293 17.49 -5.90 18.96
CA ALA A 293 17.39 -6.89 20.02
C ALA A 293 16.19 -7.85 19.82
N PHE A 294 15.25 -7.55 18.94
CA PHE A 294 14.03 -8.36 18.76
C PHE A 294 14.31 -9.84 18.46
N PRO A 295 15.18 -10.21 17.49
CA PRO A 295 15.43 -11.62 17.19
C PRO A 295 15.97 -12.43 18.38
N ALA A 296 16.77 -11.79 19.25
CA ALA A 296 17.30 -12.43 20.44
C ALA A 296 16.26 -12.50 21.58
N ALA A 297 15.36 -11.52 21.65
CA ALA A 297 14.30 -11.48 22.66
C ALA A 297 13.29 -12.63 22.52
N LEU A 298 13.07 -13.13 21.31
CA LEU A 298 12.20 -14.29 21.07
C LEU A 298 12.66 -15.55 21.81
N ALA A 299 13.98 -15.73 22.03
CA ALA A 299 14.53 -16.84 22.79
C ALA A 299 14.23 -16.76 24.31
N ALA A 300 13.86 -15.59 24.84
CA ALA A 300 13.49 -15.44 26.25
C ALA A 300 12.16 -16.12 26.61
N TYR A 301 11.38 -16.53 25.62
CA TYR A 301 10.10 -17.21 25.79
C TYR A 301 10.20 -18.74 25.86
N ALA A 302 11.37 -19.29 26.20
CA ALA A 302 11.56 -20.73 26.45
C ALA A 302 10.53 -21.28 27.46
N GLY A 303 9.84 -22.35 27.07
CA GLY A 303 8.78 -22.98 27.88
C GLY A 303 7.46 -22.20 27.96
N LYS A 304 7.35 -21.05 27.29
CA LYS A 304 6.14 -20.24 27.17
C LYS A 304 5.32 -20.60 25.92
N ARG A 305 4.03 -20.28 25.96
CA ARG A 305 3.09 -20.41 24.86
C ARG A 305 2.91 -19.05 24.20
N VAL A 306 3.48 -18.87 23.02
CA VAL A 306 3.51 -17.57 22.32
C VAL A 306 2.64 -17.63 21.08
N ALA A 307 1.69 -16.71 20.96
CA ALA A 307 0.86 -16.54 19.78
C ALA A 307 1.60 -15.74 18.70
N ALA A 308 1.50 -16.17 17.45
CA ALA A 308 1.96 -15.43 16.27
C ALA A 308 1.02 -15.72 15.08
N ASP A 309 0.82 -14.71 14.24
CA ASP A 309 -0.06 -14.82 13.07
C ASP A 309 0.67 -15.49 11.89
N PRO A 310 0.24 -16.66 11.42
CA PRO A 310 0.92 -17.39 10.35
C PRO A 310 0.83 -16.71 8.98
N GLU A 311 -0.12 -15.78 8.80
CA GLU A 311 -0.34 -15.05 7.54
C GLU A 311 0.34 -13.68 7.51
N ARG A 312 0.65 -13.11 8.68
CA ARG A 312 1.22 -11.75 8.82
C ARG A 312 2.62 -11.72 9.43
N ALA A 313 2.99 -12.72 10.22
CA ALA A 313 4.35 -12.84 10.75
C ALA A 313 5.24 -13.68 9.82
N VAL A 314 6.46 -13.21 9.64
CA VAL A 314 7.46 -13.88 8.80
C VAL A 314 7.96 -15.18 9.44
N SER A 315 8.36 -16.15 8.62
CA SER A 315 8.78 -17.49 9.06
C SER A 315 9.95 -17.48 10.04
N ALA A 316 10.83 -16.48 9.97
CA ALA A 316 11.94 -16.29 10.91
C ALA A 316 11.48 -16.13 12.37
N ILE A 317 10.34 -15.48 12.61
CA ILE A 317 9.76 -15.31 13.97
C ILE A 317 9.41 -16.68 14.54
N PHE A 318 8.70 -17.50 13.77
CA PHE A 318 8.33 -18.87 14.16
C PHE A 318 9.55 -19.72 14.46
N GLY A 319 10.51 -19.75 13.53
CA GLY A 319 11.73 -20.55 13.68
C GLY A 319 12.56 -20.16 14.92
N ARG A 320 12.63 -18.85 15.24
CA ARG A 320 13.38 -18.37 16.43
C ARG A 320 12.66 -18.69 17.73
N LEU A 321 11.33 -18.56 17.79
CA LEU A 321 10.54 -18.97 18.96
C LEU A 321 10.68 -20.48 19.21
N GLU A 322 10.53 -21.31 18.20
CA GLU A 322 10.63 -22.76 18.27
C GLU A 322 12.06 -23.20 18.67
N ALA A 323 13.09 -22.64 18.05
CA ALA A 323 14.49 -22.89 18.38
C ALA A 323 14.84 -22.42 19.80
N GLY A 324 14.20 -21.38 20.30
CA GLY A 324 14.30 -20.89 21.68
C GLY A 324 13.55 -21.75 22.70
N GLY A 325 12.78 -22.75 22.26
CA GLY A 325 12.02 -23.65 23.15
C GLY A 325 10.63 -23.14 23.54
N ALA A 326 10.08 -22.16 22.84
CA ALA A 326 8.70 -21.74 23.01
C ALA A 326 7.73 -22.70 22.31
N THR A 327 6.49 -22.81 22.81
CA THR A 327 5.39 -23.44 22.10
C THR A 327 4.66 -22.36 21.30
N VAL A 328 4.80 -22.40 19.98
CA VAL A 328 4.16 -21.39 19.12
C VAL A 328 2.71 -21.77 18.83
N LEU A 329 1.81 -20.81 19.07
CA LEU A 329 0.38 -20.93 18.80
C LEU A 329 0.06 -20.11 17.54
N SER A 330 -0.39 -20.76 16.48
CA SER A 330 -0.82 -20.09 15.24
C SER A 330 -2.22 -19.51 15.44
N PHE A 331 -2.29 -18.21 15.72
CA PHE A 331 -3.53 -17.45 15.81
C PHE A 331 -3.40 -16.18 15.00
N ARG A 332 -4.51 -15.75 14.42
CA ARG A 332 -4.62 -14.44 13.79
C ARG A 332 -4.28 -13.34 14.81
N ASP A 333 -3.56 -12.31 14.36
CA ASP A 333 -3.28 -11.11 15.14
C ASP A 333 -4.59 -10.54 15.73
N PRO A 334 -4.71 -10.42 17.07
CA PRO A 334 -5.94 -9.97 17.73
C PRO A 334 -6.32 -8.52 17.37
N VAL A 335 -5.38 -7.74 16.91
CA VAL A 335 -5.59 -6.31 16.59
C VAL A 335 -6.30 -6.13 15.26
N VAL A 336 -6.11 -7.04 14.33
CA VAL A 336 -6.61 -6.92 12.94
C VAL A 336 -8.10 -6.61 12.88
N LEU A 337 -8.92 -7.35 13.62
CA LEU A 337 -10.36 -7.13 13.64
C LEU A 337 -10.75 -5.95 14.52
N ALA A 338 -10.05 -5.77 15.65
CA ALA A 338 -10.33 -4.69 16.60
C ALA A 338 -10.18 -3.31 15.93
N LYS A 339 -9.07 -3.08 15.18
CA LYS A 339 -8.85 -1.81 14.46
C LYS A 339 -9.72 -1.64 13.22
N ALA A 340 -10.16 -2.75 12.59
CA ALA A 340 -11.04 -2.69 11.42
C ALA A 340 -12.44 -2.18 11.79
N MET A 341 -12.94 -2.52 12.97
CA MET A 341 -14.21 -2.05 13.53
C MET A 341 -13.99 -0.72 14.25
N LYS A 342 -14.13 0.39 13.52
CA LYS A 342 -13.89 1.74 14.05
C LYS A 342 -14.81 2.05 15.20
N ASN A 343 -14.25 2.61 16.28
CA ASN A 343 -15.03 3.10 17.39
C ASN A 343 -15.75 4.43 17.03
N PRO A 344 -16.69 4.91 17.85
CA PRO A 344 -17.45 6.14 17.54
C PRO A 344 -16.58 7.39 17.31
N VAL A 345 -15.41 7.49 17.97
CA VAL A 345 -14.49 8.64 17.80
C VAL A 345 -13.79 8.55 16.45
N GLU A 346 -13.26 7.38 16.07
CA GLU A 346 -12.64 7.15 14.78
C GLU A 346 -13.65 7.36 13.63
N ILE A 347 -14.91 6.93 13.78
CA ILE A 347 -15.97 7.18 12.79
C ILE A 347 -16.26 8.68 12.65
N ALA A 348 -16.39 9.40 13.77
CA ALA A 348 -16.59 10.85 13.74
C ALA A 348 -15.42 11.57 13.08
N GLY A 349 -14.19 11.12 13.34
CA GLY A 349 -12.98 11.61 12.70
C GLY A 349 -12.99 11.40 11.20
N HIS A 350 -13.32 10.20 10.72
CA HIS A 350 -13.44 9.92 9.28
C HIS A 350 -14.51 10.81 8.59
N ARG A 351 -15.66 11.03 9.24
CA ARG A 351 -16.66 11.96 8.71
C ARG A 351 -16.10 13.38 8.59
N ALA A 352 -15.38 13.87 9.61
CA ALA A 352 -14.77 15.20 9.59
C ALA A 352 -13.66 15.32 8.54
N ALA A 353 -12.79 14.30 8.41
CA ALA A 353 -11.76 14.23 7.37
C ALA A 353 -12.38 14.25 5.97
N SER A 354 -13.47 13.50 5.75
CA SER A 354 -14.16 13.43 4.46
C SER A 354 -14.79 14.79 4.05
N VAL A 355 -15.25 15.60 5.01
CA VAL A 355 -15.75 16.95 4.73
C VAL A 355 -14.61 17.86 4.28
N ARG A 356 -13.51 17.89 5.01
CA ARG A 356 -12.33 18.73 4.69
C ARG A 356 -11.73 18.36 3.34
N ASP A 357 -11.51 17.07 3.12
CA ASP A 357 -10.92 16.54 1.89
C ASP A 357 -11.86 16.73 0.69
N GLY A 358 -13.15 16.48 0.89
CA GLY A 358 -14.19 16.70 -0.13
C GLY A 358 -14.27 18.15 -0.60
N ALA A 359 -14.12 19.12 0.32
CA ALA A 359 -14.07 20.53 -0.04
C ALA A 359 -12.80 20.87 -0.85
N ALA A 360 -11.64 20.32 -0.48
CA ALA A 360 -10.39 20.51 -1.22
C ALA A 360 -10.48 19.88 -2.63
N LEU A 361 -11.00 18.67 -2.73
CA LEU A 361 -11.21 18.00 -4.02
C LEU A 361 -12.24 18.73 -4.89
N ALA A 362 -13.35 19.21 -4.33
CA ALA A 362 -14.36 19.96 -5.10
C ALA A 362 -13.79 21.26 -5.68
N ARG A 363 -12.93 21.99 -4.94
CA ARG A 363 -12.18 23.15 -5.47
C ARG A 363 -11.25 22.75 -6.61
N PHE A 364 -10.59 21.61 -6.48
CA PHE A 364 -9.72 21.08 -7.52
C PHE A 364 -10.51 20.71 -8.78
N LEU A 365 -11.66 20.04 -8.66
CA LEU A 365 -12.51 19.69 -9.79
C LEU A 365 -12.99 20.94 -10.55
N LYS A 366 -13.41 21.98 -9.80
CA LYS A 366 -13.74 23.29 -10.38
C LYS A 366 -12.56 23.85 -11.17
N TRP A 367 -11.37 23.84 -10.56
CA TRP A 367 -10.17 24.36 -11.21
C TRP A 367 -9.82 23.59 -12.48
N VAL A 368 -9.91 22.24 -12.49
CA VAL A 368 -9.68 21.44 -13.71
C VAL A 368 -10.66 21.80 -14.81
N GLU A 369 -11.94 21.92 -14.49
CA GLU A 369 -12.98 22.30 -15.44
C GLU A 369 -12.74 23.68 -16.08
N GLU A 370 -12.20 24.62 -15.32
CA GLU A 370 -11.92 25.98 -15.80
C GLU A 370 -10.59 26.13 -16.53
N GLU A 371 -9.54 25.38 -16.12
CA GLU A 371 -8.19 25.57 -16.63
C GLU A 371 -7.76 24.56 -17.70
N ALA A 372 -8.24 23.31 -17.63
CA ALA A 372 -7.84 22.31 -18.62
C ALA A 372 -8.25 22.67 -20.06
N PRO A 373 -9.45 23.23 -20.33
CA PRO A 373 -9.81 23.66 -21.68
C PRO A 373 -8.95 24.81 -22.25
N LYS A 374 -8.26 25.55 -21.40
CA LYS A 374 -7.36 26.64 -21.81
C LYS A 374 -6.00 26.11 -22.31
N GLY A 375 -5.72 24.84 -22.07
CA GLY A 375 -4.45 24.19 -22.37
C GLY A 375 -3.34 24.46 -21.34
N GLY A 376 -2.26 23.69 -21.42
CA GLY A 376 -1.08 23.85 -20.57
C GLY A 376 -1.13 23.13 -19.21
N GLN A 377 -2.27 22.50 -18.87
CA GLN A 377 -2.32 21.65 -17.69
C GLN A 377 -1.86 20.23 -18.02
N THR A 378 -1.13 19.62 -17.10
CA THR A 378 -0.59 18.27 -17.20
C THR A 378 -0.96 17.45 -15.96
N GLU A 379 -0.79 16.14 -16.04
CA GLU A 379 -1.02 15.23 -14.91
C GLU A 379 -0.28 15.71 -13.64
N LEU A 380 1.01 16.03 -13.73
CA LEU A 380 1.78 16.52 -12.59
C LEU A 380 1.36 17.92 -12.10
N SER A 381 0.91 18.82 -13.01
CA SER A 381 0.37 20.11 -12.58
C SER A 381 -0.95 19.93 -11.80
N CYS A 382 -1.75 18.94 -12.16
CA CYS A 382 -2.96 18.56 -11.43
C CYS A 382 -2.64 17.97 -10.05
N VAL A 383 -1.63 17.07 -9.95
CA VAL A 383 -1.16 16.56 -8.65
C VAL A 383 -0.76 17.71 -7.73
N ALA A 384 0.09 18.62 -8.21
CA ALA A 384 0.58 19.75 -7.42
C ALA A 384 -0.58 20.69 -7.00
N ARG A 385 -1.58 20.89 -7.86
CA ARG A 385 -2.73 21.75 -7.54
C ARG A 385 -3.63 21.12 -6.49
N LEU A 386 -3.94 19.82 -6.59
CA LEU A 386 -4.75 19.12 -5.61
C LEU A 386 -4.04 19.09 -4.24
N GLN A 387 -2.75 18.81 -4.23
CA GLN A 387 -1.93 18.87 -3.02
C GLN A 387 -2.03 20.25 -2.34
N ALA A 388 -1.91 21.34 -3.11
CA ALA A 388 -2.02 22.68 -2.56
C ALA A 388 -3.40 22.98 -1.93
N TYR A 389 -4.50 22.45 -2.49
CA TYR A 389 -5.83 22.58 -1.89
C TYR A 389 -5.96 21.79 -0.58
N ARG A 390 -5.37 20.60 -0.50
CA ARG A 390 -5.33 19.79 0.72
C ARG A 390 -4.48 20.45 1.81
N GLU A 391 -3.30 20.96 1.46
CA GLU A 391 -2.42 21.70 2.37
C GLU A 391 -3.07 22.97 2.92
N ALA A 392 -3.88 23.65 2.12
CA ALA A 392 -4.63 24.84 2.54
C ALA A 392 -5.66 24.56 3.66
N THR A 393 -6.01 23.31 3.93
CA THR A 393 -6.81 22.93 5.11
C THR A 393 -6.07 23.17 6.43
N GLY A 394 -4.73 23.25 6.41
CA GLY A 394 -3.86 23.44 7.57
C GLY A 394 -3.71 22.25 8.49
N VAL A 395 -4.37 21.11 8.19
CA VAL A 395 -4.40 19.90 9.03
C VAL A 395 -4.01 18.62 8.30
N LEU A 396 -3.69 18.70 7.01
CA LEU A 396 -3.14 17.59 6.26
C LEU A 396 -1.81 17.14 6.89
N ARG A 397 -1.62 15.83 7.04
CA ARG A 397 -0.38 15.23 7.53
C ARG A 397 0.47 14.69 6.37
N ASP A 398 -0.16 14.03 5.42
CA ASP A 398 0.43 13.45 4.21
C ASP A 398 -0.70 13.15 3.21
N THR A 399 -0.39 12.73 2.01
CA THR A 399 -1.33 12.00 1.16
C THR A 399 -1.48 10.56 1.69
N SER A 400 -2.63 9.91 1.43
CA SER A 400 -2.84 8.50 1.84
C SER A 400 -2.18 7.50 0.88
N PHE A 401 -1.85 7.96 -0.32
CA PHE A 401 -1.05 7.29 -1.36
C PHE A 401 -0.61 8.33 -2.41
N ASP A 402 0.29 7.93 -3.31
CA ASP A 402 0.65 8.78 -4.45
C ASP A 402 -0.56 9.03 -5.34
N THR A 403 -0.93 10.30 -5.52
CA THR A 403 -2.09 10.67 -6.34
C THR A 403 -1.98 10.10 -7.75
N ILE A 404 -2.96 9.29 -8.14
CA ILE A 404 -3.15 8.84 -9.52
C ILE A 404 -3.79 9.97 -10.29
N SER A 405 -3.05 10.55 -11.23
CA SER A 405 -3.48 11.63 -12.11
C SER A 405 -3.25 11.18 -13.53
N ALA A 406 -4.32 10.77 -14.22
CA ALA A 406 -4.21 10.01 -15.47
C ALA A 406 -5.15 10.56 -16.54
N THR A 407 -4.59 11.02 -17.67
CA THR A 407 -5.36 11.52 -18.79
C THR A 407 -5.33 10.54 -19.96
N GLY A 408 -6.45 10.42 -20.69
CA GLY A 408 -6.56 9.58 -21.88
C GLY A 408 -6.10 8.13 -21.61
N ALA A 409 -5.16 7.64 -22.39
CA ALA A 409 -4.66 6.27 -22.35
C ALA A 409 -4.03 5.87 -21.00
N HIS A 410 -3.46 6.81 -20.26
CA HIS A 410 -2.88 6.56 -18.95
C HIS A 410 -3.93 6.10 -17.93
N GLY A 411 -5.18 6.60 -18.06
CA GLY A 411 -6.29 6.16 -17.23
C GLY A 411 -6.62 4.68 -17.36
N ALA A 412 -6.17 4.01 -18.43
CA ALA A 412 -6.36 2.57 -18.60
C ALA A 412 -5.50 1.70 -17.66
N SER A 413 -4.50 2.29 -17.00
CA SER A 413 -3.72 1.65 -15.95
C SER A 413 -4.33 2.02 -14.58
N PRO A 414 -4.98 1.09 -13.85
CA PRO A 414 -5.70 1.41 -12.62
C PRO A 414 -4.83 2.08 -11.54
N HIS A 415 -3.54 1.72 -11.47
CA HIS A 415 -2.55 2.25 -10.54
C HIS A 415 -1.44 3.01 -11.27
N TYR A 416 -1.84 3.84 -12.27
CA TYR A 416 -0.91 4.69 -12.98
C TYR A 416 -0.18 5.64 -12.04
N HIS A 417 1.12 5.79 -12.23
CA HIS A 417 1.93 6.75 -11.52
C HIS A 417 2.53 7.74 -12.52
N SER A 418 2.16 9.01 -12.43
CA SER A 418 2.69 10.06 -13.29
C SER A 418 4.10 10.44 -12.86
N THR A 419 5.04 10.39 -13.81
CA THR A 419 6.46 10.78 -13.62
C THR A 419 6.80 11.94 -14.55
N PRO A 420 7.92 12.63 -14.36
CA PRO A 420 8.39 13.64 -15.32
C PRO A 420 8.48 13.12 -16.76
N GLU A 421 8.82 11.84 -16.93
CA GLU A 421 8.98 11.19 -18.23
C GLU A 421 7.63 10.83 -18.88
N SER A 422 6.64 10.42 -18.08
CA SER A 422 5.32 10.03 -18.57
C SER A 422 4.28 11.16 -18.58
N ASN A 423 4.60 12.31 -17.95
CA ASN A 423 3.69 13.44 -17.73
C ASN A 423 2.99 13.92 -19.01
N ALA A 424 1.71 13.62 -19.14
CA ALA A 424 0.91 13.96 -20.30
C ALA A 424 0.07 15.25 -20.09
N PRO A 425 -0.19 16.03 -21.17
CA PRO A 425 -1.11 17.16 -21.14
C PRO A 425 -2.57 16.69 -21.12
N LEU A 426 -3.45 17.44 -20.45
CA LEU A 426 -4.89 17.26 -20.53
C LEU A 426 -5.41 17.87 -21.82
N GLU A 427 -5.89 17.02 -22.74
CA GLU A 427 -6.32 17.44 -24.07
C GLU A 427 -7.83 17.25 -24.29
N PRO A 428 -8.49 18.11 -25.10
CA PRO A 428 -9.90 17.96 -25.42
C PRO A 428 -10.22 16.59 -26.06
N GLY A 429 -11.34 16.01 -25.63
CA GLY A 429 -11.81 14.69 -26.09
C GLY A 429 -11.34 13.53 -25.20
N GLN A 430 -10.48 13.79 -24.22
CA GLN A 430 -10.01 12.79 -23.26
C GLN A 430 -10.86 12.76 -21.99
N LEU A 431 -10.80 11.63 -21.25
CA LEU A 431 -11.17 11.56 -19.84
C LEU A 431 -9.92 11.80 -19.00
N TYR A 432 -10.09 12.56 -17.94
CA TYR A 432 -9.13 12.72 -16.87
C TYR A 432 -9.63 12.00 -15.62
N LEU A 433 -8.87 11.02 -15.15
CA LEU A 433 -9.12 10.28 -13.92
C LEU A 433 -8.18 10.82 -12.83
N VAL A 434 -8.73 11.18 -11.70
CA VAL A 434 -7.98 11.51 -10.48
C VAL A 434 -8.44 10.61 -9.35
N ASP A 435 -7.49 9.90 -8.76
CA ASP A 435 -7.67 9.07 -7.59
C ASP A 435 -6.66 9.50 -6.53
N SER A 436 -7.16 9.82 -5.33
CA SER A 436 -6.35 10.51 -4.33
C SER A 436 -6.98 10.49 -2.95
N GLY A 437 -6.15 10.61 -1.94
CA GLY A 437 -6.61 10.74 -0.58
C GLY A 437 -5.63 11.48 0.31
N GLY A 438 -6.05 11.79 1.53
CA GLY A 438 -5.25 12.49 2.54
C GLY A 438 -5.20 11.74 3.85
N GLN A 439 -4.07 11.86 4.53
CA GLN A 439 -3.87 11.45 5.93
C GLN A 439 -4.15 12.65 6.83
N TYR A 440 -5.11 12.50 7.71
CA TYR A 440 -5.47 13.46 8.78
C TYR A 440 -5.35 12.73 10.12
N ALA A 441 -5.04 13.47 11.21
CA ALA A 441 -4.87 12.84 12.53
C ALA A 441 -6.14 12.10 13.02
N ASP A 442 -7.29 12.46 12.49
CA ASP A 442 -8.61 11.90 12.82
C ASP A 442 -9.20 10.97 11.73
N GLY A 443 -8.51 10.75 10.58
CA GLY A 443 -9.01 9.84 9.54
C GLY A 443 -8.12 9.80 8.30
N THR A 444 -8.39 8.81 7.46
CA THR A 444 -7.77 8.61 6.14
C THR A 444 -8.85 8.73 5.08
N THR A 445 -8.60 9.46 4.00
CA THR A 445 -9.54 9.57 2.88
C THR A 445 -9.03 8.85 1.64
N ASP A 446 -9.98 8.48 0.79
CA ASP A 446 -9.75 7.82 -0.49
C ASP A 446 -10.93 8.12 -1.43
N VAL A 447 -10.65 8.61 -2.64
CA VAL A 447 -11.70 9.05 -3.56
C VAL A 447 -11.21 9.12 -5.00
N THR A 448 -11.96 8.51 -5.91
CA THR A 448 -11.73 8.67 -7.36
C THR A 448 -12.85 9.44 -8.03
N ARG A 449 -12.48 10.36 -8.92
CA ARG A 449 -13.40 11.07 -9.84
C ARG A 449 -12.86 11.05 -11.26
N VAL A 450 -13.78 11.10 -12.21
CA VAL A 450 -13.48 11.21 -13.65
C VAL A 450 -14.16 12.43 -14.23
N ILE A 451 -13.41 13.21 -14.99
CA ILE A 451 -13.84 14.46 -15.62
C ILE A 451 -13.58 14.38 -17.12
N PRO A 452 -14.54 14.72 -17.99
CA PRO A 452 -14.26 14.86 -19.42
C PRO A 452 -13.56 16.19 -19.69
N ILE A 453 -12.50 16.18 -20.47
CA ILE A 453 -11.90 17.38 -21.02
C ILE A 453 -12.59 17.68 -22.36
N GLY A 454 -13.49 18.67 -22.35
CA GLY A 454 -14.37 18.94 -23.50
C GLY A 454 -15.55 17.96 -23.60
N THR A 455 -15.89 17.53 -24.82
CA THR A 455 -17.07 16.69 -25.05
C THR A 455 -16.72 15.20 -25.03
N PRO A 456 -17.29 14.41 -24.11
CA PRO A 456 -17.06 12.98 -24.07
C PRO A 456 -17.78 12.23 -25.20
N SER A 457 -17.23 11.08 -25.61
CA SER A 457 -17.91 10.21 -26.59
C SER A 457 -19.12 9.50 -25.95
N GLU A 458 -20.02 8.98 -26.81
CA GLU A 458 -21.16 8.18 -26.36
C GLU A 458 -20.71 6.91 -25.64
N GLU A 459 -19.62 6.28 -26.08
CA GLU A 459 -19.06 5.12 -25.42
C GLU A 459 -18.56 5.47 -24.00
N MET A 460 -17.81 6.56 -23.82
CA MET A 460 -17.35 7.03 -22.52
C MET A 460 -18.51 7.24 -21.55
N ARG A 461 -19.60 7.84 -22.04
CA ARG A 461 -20.82 8.06 -21.24
C ARG A 461 -21.52 6.75 -20.88
N ASP A 462 -21.65 5.81 -21.82
CA ASP A 462 -22.23 4.48 -21.54
C ASP A 462 -21.41 3.75 -20.46
N ARG A 463 -20.08 3.69 -20.63
CA ARG A 463 -19.21 2.99 -19.69
C ARG A 463 -19.20 3.63 -18.29
N PHE A 464 -19.16 4.96 -18.24
CA PHE A 464 -19.24 5.70 -16.97
C PHE A 464 -20.57 5.42 -16.25
N THR A 465 -21.68 5.43 -16.99
CA THR A 465 -23.01 5.15 -16.42
C THR A 465 -23.10 3.73 -15.86
N ARG A 466 -22.51 2.73 -16.54
CA ARG A 466 -22.49 1.35 -16.03
C ARG A 466 -21.63 1.21 -14.76
N VAL A 467 -20.50 1.89 -14.69
CA VAL A 467 -19.68 1.95 -13.47
C VAL A 467 -20.48 2.62 -12.34
N LEU A 468 -21.16 3.74 -12.61
CA LEU A 468 -22.02 4.43 -11.65
C LEU A 468 -23.15 3.52 -11.14
N LYS A 469 -23.82 2.76 -12.02
CA LYS A 469 -24.84 1.78 -11.61
C LYS A 469 -24.30 0.73 -10.66
N GLY A 470 -23.08 0.24 -10.91
CA GLY A 470 -22.38 -0.69 -10.01
C GLY A 470 -22.06 -0.06 -8.67
N HIS A 471 -21.56 1.18 -8.68
CA HIS A 471 -21.29 1.96 -7.48
C HIS A 471 -22.55 2.16 -6.62
N ILE A 472 -23.66 2.57 -7.25
CA ILE A 472 -24.97 2.73 -6.59
C ILE A 472 -25.47 1.38 -6.05
N GLY A 473 -25.38 0.31 -6.85
CA GLY A 473 -25.83 -1.02 -6.48
C GLY A 473 -25.17 -1.53 -5.20
N LEU A 474 -23.86 -1.27 -5.04
CA LEU A 474 -23.16 -1.62 -3.80
C LEU A 474 -23.50 -0.64 -2.66
N ALA A 475 -23.51 0.67 -2.92
CA ALA A 475 -23.81 1.68 -1.89
C ALA A 475 -25.19 1.52 -1.25
N THR A 476 -26.17 0.96 -1.98
CA THR A 476 -27.54 0.74 -1.52
C THR A 476 -27.79 -0.69 -1.02
N ALA A 477 -26.77 -1.54 -1.00
CA ALA A 477 -26.93 -2.92 -0.56
C ALA A 477 -27.36 -3.02 0.92
N VAL A 478 -28.35 -3.86 1.17
CA VAL A 478 -28.80 -4.26 2.51
C VAL A 478 -28.59 -5.77 2.62
N PHE A 479 -27.98 -6.23 3.70
CA PHE A 479 -27.57 -7.61 3.84
C PHE A 479 -27.59 -8.07 5.30
N PRO A 480 -27.82 -9.38 5.58
CA PRO A 480 -27.82 -9.90 6.93
C PRO A 480 -26.39 -9.97 7.52
N PRO A 481 -26.25 -9.95 8.87
CA PRO A 481 -24.98 -10.25 9.53
C PRO A 481 -24.39 -11.59 9.06
N GLY A 482 -23.04 -11.63 8.94
CA GLY A 482 -22.33 -12.79 8.39
C GLY A 482 -22.09 -12.74 6.89
N THR A 483 -22.72 -11.81 6.17
CA THR A 483 -22.40 -11.54 4.76
C THR A 483 -20.99 -11.02 4.63
N ASN A 484 -20.26 -11.49 3.62
CA ASN A 484 -18.89 -11.09 3.31
C ASN A 484 -18.79 -10.31 2.00
N GLY A 485 -17.66 -9.69 1.77
CA GLY A 485 -17.45 -8.86 0.59
C GLY A 485 -17.47 -9.63 -0.74
N GLY A 486 -17.11 -10.91 -0.73
CA GLY A 486 -17.19 -11.78 -1.92
C GLY A 486 -18.62 -11.99 -2.41
N GLN A 487 -19.60 -11.96 -1.50
CA GLN A 487 -21.01 -12.04 -1.84
C GLN A 487 -21.55 -10.71 -2.43
N LEU A 488 -20.99 -9.57 -2.01
CA LEU A 488 -21.43 -8.24 -2.44
C LEU A 488 -20.76 -7.73 -3.72
N ASP A 489 -19.58 -8.24 -4.09
CA ASP A 489 -18.80 -7.80 -5.25
C ASP A 489 -19.62 -7.80 -6.56
N SER A 490 -20.52 -8.78 -6.71
CA SER A 490 -21.38 -8.88 -7.89
C SER A 490 -22.37 -7.73 -8.07
N PHE A 491 -22.75 -7.02 -6.99
CA PHE A 491 -23.60 -5.83 -7.10
C PHE A 491 -22.92 -4.73 -7.91
N ALA A 492 -21.63 -4.55 -7.70
CA ALA A 492 -20.84 -3.56 -8.42
C ALA A 492 -20.51 -3.98 -9.87
N ARG A 493 -20.32 -5.29 -10.12
CA ARG A 493 -19.91 -5.78 -11.45
C ARG A 493 -21.07 -6.02 -12.40
N ARG A 494 -22.25 -6.31 -11.88
CA ARG A 494 -23.42 -6.73 -12.68
C ARG A 494 -23.71 -5.81 -13.89
N PRO A 495 -23.76 -4.47 -13.77
CA PRO A 495 -24.07 -3.61 -14.92
C PRO A 495 -23.00 -3.66 -16.03
N LEU A 496 -21.76 -3.99 -15.68
CA LEU A 496 -20.69 -4.22 -16.65
C LEU A 496 -20.82 -5.60 -17.29
N TRP A 497 -21.07 -6.65 -16.52
CA TRP A 497 -21.27 -8.01 -17.04
C TRP A 497 -22.42 -8.11 -18.04
N GLU A 498 -23.52 -7.40 -17.79
CA GLU A 498 -24.66 -7.30 -18.72
C GLU A 498 -24.28 -6.69 -20.07
N ALA A 499 -23.14 -5.98 -20.16
CA ALA A 499 -22.56 -5.45 -21.38
C ALA A 499 -21.33 -6.25 -21.88
N GLY A 500 -21.01 -7.40 -21.27
CA GLY A 500 -19.83 -8.19 -21.61
C GLY A 500 -18.51 -7.57 -21.17
N LEU A 501 -18.53 -6.72 -20.12
CA LEU A 501 -17.39 -5.97 -19.60
C LEU A 501 -17.09 -6.39 -18.16
N ASP A 502 -15.86 -6.14 -17.70
CA ASP A 502 -15.44 -6.37 -16.30
C ASP A 502 -14.22 -5.50 -15.98
N PHE A 503 -13.77 -5.51 -14.71
CA PHE A 503 -12.53 -4.91 -14.24
C PHE A 503 -11.72 -5.91 -13.41
N ALA A 504 -10.39 -5.70 -13.35
CA ALA A 504 -9.45 -6.70 -12.85
C ALA A 504 -9.01 -6.49 -11.38
N HIS A 505 -9.40 -5.38 -10.75
CA HIS A 505 -9.09 -5.11 -9.34
C HIS A 505 -10.25 -5.46 -8.40
N GLY A 506 -10.05 -5.34 -7.09
CA GLY A 506 -11.09 -5.45 -6.08
C GLY A 506 -12.10 -4.31 -6.20
N THR A 507 -13.34 -4.53 -5.78
CA THR A 507 -14.38 -3.49 -5.75
C THR A 507 -14.22 -2.56 -4.54
N GLY A 508 -13.51 -3.01 -3.50
CA GLY A 508 -13.25 -2.21 -2.32
C GLY A 508 -12.34 -2.92 -1.32
N HIS A 509 -11.69 -2.14 -0.50
CA HIS A 509 -10.79 -2.56 0.58
C HIS A 509 -11.12 -1.82 1.87
N GLY A 510 -10.69 -2.35 3.02
CA GLY A 510 -10.78 -1.64 4.28
C GLY A 510 -9.86 -0.41 4.30
N VAL A 511 -10.18 0.56 5.16
CA VAL A 511 -9.41 1.80 5.33
C VAL A 511 -9.10 2.02 6.81
N GLY A 512 -7.85 2.36 7.13
CA GLY A 512 -7.38 2.61 8.48
C GLY A 512 -7.75 4.01 8.99
N ALA A 513 -7.78 4.20 10.31
CA ALA A 513 -7.99 5.50 10.95
C ALA A 513 -6.64 6.18 11.21
N TYR A 514 -6.21 7.05 10.32
CA TYR A 514 -4.85 7.60 10.27
C TYR A 514 -3.81 6.47 10.31
N LEU A 515 -4.01 5.49 9.41
CA LEU A 515 -3.17 4.32 9.19
C LEU A 515 -3.18 3.99 7.69
N SER A 516 -2.94 2.73 7.33
CA SER A 516 -2.88 2.29 5.92
C SER A 516 -4.21 2.58 5.19
N VAL A 517 -4.13 3.18 4.01
CA VAL A 517 -5.29 3.34 3.13
C VAL A 517 -5.86 1.98 2.74
N HIS A 518 -5.01 1.00 2.46
CA HIS A 518 -5.38 -0.40 2.27
C HIS A 518 -5.28 -1.14 3.61
N GLU A 519 -6.39 -1.25 4.32
CA GLU A 519 -6.46 -1.98 5.58
C GLU A 519 -7.26 -3.29 5.42
N GLY A 520 -6.77 -4.39 6.02
CA GLY A 520 -7.56 -5.62 6.18
C GLY A 520 -8.27 -5.66 7.54
N PRO A 521 -9.08 -6.68 7.78
CA PRO A 521 -9.16 -7.95 7.07
C PRO A 521 -10.23 -8.02 5.96
N GLN A 522 -11.19 -7.08 5.97
CA GLN A 522 -12.32 -7.08 5.03
C GLN A 522 -11.93 -6.53 3.67
N ARG A 523 -12.54 -7.09 2.62
CA ARG A 523 -12.40 -6.63 1.24
C ARG A 523 -13.65 -7.02 0.44
N ILE A 524 -14.09 -6.14 -0.47
CA ILE A 524 -15.13 -6.46 -1.45
C ILE A 524 -14.42 -6.77 -2.76
N ALA A 525 -14.39 -8.05 -3.15
CA ALA A 525 -13.71 -8.51 -4.35
C ALA A 525 -14.21 -9.92 -4.73
N LYS A 526 -13.81 -10.39 -5.91
CA LYS A 526 -14.06 -11.79 -6.32
C LYS A 526 -13.54 -12.76 -5.25
N PRO A 527 -14.21 -13.92 -5.01
CA PRO A 527 -13.84 -14.85 -3.93
C PRO A 527 -12.37 -15.29 -3.93
N ASN A 528 -11.75 -15.40 -5.11
CA ASN A 528 -10.36 -15.83 -5.29
C ASN A 528 -9.38 -14.66 -5.47
N TYR A 529 -9.69 -13.48 -4.90
CA TYR A 529 -8.83 -12.32 -5.02
C TYR A 529 -7.49 -12.54 -4.30
N PRO A 530 -6.35 -12.18 -4.92
CA PRO A 530 -5.03 -12.32 -4.29
C PRO A 530 -4.95 -11.56 -2.95
N GLY A 531 -4.29 -12.16 -1.95
CA GLY A 531 -4.15 -11.54 -0.63
C GLY A 531 -5.34 -11.75 0.33
N GLY A 532 -6.37 -12.49 -0.07
CA GLY A 532 -7.50 -12.82 0.80
C GLY A 532 -8.46 -11.66 1.06
N GLY A 533 -9.25 -11.78 2.14
CA GLY A 533 -10.16 -10.74 2.62
C GLY A 533 -11.62 -10.82 2.15
N PRO A 534 -11.96 -11.30 0.92
CA PRO A 534 -13.35 -11.35 0.49
C PRO A 534 -14.25 -12.29 1.31
N SER A 535 -13.68 -13.24 2.04
CA SER A 535 -14.40 -14.17 2.91
C SER A 535 -14.64 -13.63 4.33
N GLU A 536 -14.03 -12.50 4.70
CA GLU A 536 -14.26 -11.90 6.02
C GLU A 536 -15.68 -11.34 6.12
N PRO A 537 -16.48 -11.75 7.13
CA PRO A 537 -17.79 -11.16 7.35
C PRO A 537 -17.70 -9.67 7.65
N LEU A 538 -18.53 -8.87 6.98
CA LEU A 538 -18.64 -7.45 7.27
C LEU A 538 -19.35 -7.22 8.60
N ARG A 539 -18.88 -6.24 9.37
CA ARG A 539 -19.41 -5.86 10.68
C ARG A 539 -19.60 -4.35 10.77
N ALA A 540 -20.58 -3.93 11.55
CA ALA A 540 -20.77 -2.51 11.85
C ALA A 540 -19.48 -1.86 12.39
N GLY A 541 -19.18 -0.66 11.93
CA GLY A 541 -17.94 0.06 12.21
C GLY A 541 -16.81 -0.17 11.19
N MET A 542 -16.92 -1.14 10.29
CA MET A 542 -15.95 -1.31 9.20
C MET A 542 -16.11 -0.23 8.14
N ILE A 543 -15.00 0.39 7.74
CA ILE A 543 -14.96 1.33 6.62
C ILE A 543 -14.31 0.63 5.44
N LEU A 544 -14.91 0.78 4.24
CA LEU A 544 -14.39 0.23 3.00
C LEU A 544 -14.46 1.28 1.89
N SER A 545 -13.64 1.10 0.84
CA SER A 545 -13.87 1.76 -0.45
C SER A 545 -15.01 1.07 -1.21
N ASN A 546 -15.65 1.82 -2.11
CA ASN A 546 -16.60 1.34 -3.12
C ASN A 546 -16.16 1.96 -4.45
N GLU A 547 -15.34 1.23 -5.22
CA GLU A 547 -14.52 1.73 -6.32
C GLU A 547 -14.61 0.92 -7.63
N PRO A 548 -15.81 0.54 -8.10
CA PRO A 548 -15.90 -0.14 -9.40
C PRO A 548 -15.30 0.72 -10.53
N GLY A 549 -14.74 0.05 -11.54
CA GLY A 549 -14.09 0.74 -12.65
C GLY A 549 -14.29 0.05 -13.99
N TYR A 550 -13.80 0.70 -15.06
CA TYR A 550 -13.67 0.17 -16.40
C TYR A 550 -12.43 0.75 -17.07
N TYR A 551 -11.65 -0.08 -17.74
CA TYR A 551 -10.34 0.30 -18.29
C TYR A 551 -10.21 -0.21 -19.72
N LYS A 552 -10.03 0.72 -20.67
CA LYS A 552 -9.85 0.41 -22.11
C LYS A 552 -8.42 0.71 -22.50
N ALA A 553 -7.62 -0.35 -22.65
CA ALA A 553 -6.19 -0.24 -22.94
C ALA A 553 -5.93 0.67 -24.16
N GLY A 554 -5.03 1.64 -23.99
CA GLY A 554 -4.66 2.61 -25.01
C GLY A 554 -5.66 3.74 -25.24
N GLU A 555 -6.76 3.80 -24.48
CA GLU A 555 -7.79 4.83 -24.68
C GLU A 555 -8.14 5.61 -23.41
N TYR A 556 -8.72 4.97 -22.38
CA TYR A 556 -9.13 5.67 -21.15
C TYR A 556 -9.43 4.70 -20.00
N GLY A 557 -9.51 5.24 -18.78
CA GLY A 557 -10.02 4.57 -17.58
C GLY A 557 -11.15 5.34 -16.92
N ILE A 558 -12.00 4.60 -16.22
CA ILE A 558 -13.10 5.12 -15.41
C ILE A 558 -13.07 4.39 -14.07
N ARG A 559 -13.10 5.15 -12.96
CA ARG A 559 -13.37 4.66 -11.61
C ARG A 559 -14.25 5.68 -10.90
N ILE A 560 -15.24 5.21 -10.17
CA ILE A 560 -16.06 6.06 -9.29
C ILE A 560 -15.93 5.48 -7.90
N GLU A 561 -15.40 6.27 -6.99
CA GLU A 561 -15.08 5.81 -5.66
C GLU A 561 -15.58 6.72 -4.57
N ASN A 562 -16.15 6.10 -3.54
CA ASN A 562 -16.44 6.69 -2.24
C ASN A 562 -16.05 5.72 -1.14
N LEU A 563 -15.69 6.24 0.04
CA LEU A 563 -15.64 5.45 1.26
C LEU A 563 -17.06 5.21 1.79
N ILE A 564 -17.29 4.01 2.28
CA ILE A 564 -18.56 3.55 2.87
C ILE A 564 -18.31 2.93 4.24
N LEU A 565 -19.19 3.24 5.21
CA LEU A 565 -19.19 2.69 6.57
C LEU A 565 -20.27 1.64 6.68
N VAL A 566 -19.93 0.45 7.17
CA VAL A 566 -20.92 -0.58 7.52
C VAL A 566 -21.66 -0.17 8.79
N GLU A 567 -22.97 -0.10 8.74
CA GLU A 567 -23.82 0.22 9.88
C GLU A 567 -25.04 -0.70 9.98
N GLU A 568 -25.66 -0.75 11.17
CA GLU A 568 -26.90 -1.45 11.37
C GLU A 568 -28.06 -0.75 10.65
N ARG A 569 -28.94 -1.54 10.03
CA ARG A 569 -30.13 -1.06 9.32
C ARG A 569 -31.40 -1.64 9.93
N THR A 570 -32.31 -0.79 10.37
CA THR A 570 -33.64 -1.22 10.77
C THR A 570 -34.56 -1.17 9.55
N ILE A 571 -35.10 -2.33 9.16
CA ILE A 571 -36.07 -2.44 8.06
C ILE A 571 -37.47 -2.50 8.67
N PRO A 572 -38.34 -1.51 8.40
CA PRO A 572 -39.71 -1.52 8.92
C PRO A 572 -40.47 -2.78 8.49
N GLY A 573 -40.95 -3.56 9.44
CA GLY A 573 -41.65 -4.83 9.19
C GLY A 573 -40.72 -6.01 8.83
N GLY A 574 -39.41 -5.83 8.93
CA GLY A 574 -38.46 -6.93 8.79
C GLY A 574 -38.34 -7.76 10.07
N ASP A 575 -38.12 -9.07 9.91
CA ASP A 575 -37.96 -10.01 11.02
C ASP A 575 -36.50 -10.20 11.46
N GLU A 576 -35.53 -9.77 10.61
CA GLU A 576 -34.09 -9.99 10.82
C GLU A 576 -33.34 -8.68 10.98
N SER A 577 -32.25 -8.72 11.75
CA SER A 577 -31.28 -7.62 11.79
C SER A 577 -30.55 -7.52 10.45
N MET A 578 -30.40 -6.30 9.95
CA MET A 578 -29.70 -6.04 8.69
C MET A 578 -28.53 -5.08 8.88
N LEU A 579 -27.60 -5.16 7.96
CA LEU A 579 -26.50 -4.21 7.78
C LEU A 579 -26.69 -3.49 6.45
N GLY A 580 -26.05 -2.35 6.30
CA GLY A 580 -26.00 -1.57 5.07
C GLY A 580 -24.84 -0.60 5.13
N PHE A 581 -24.82 0.37 4.22
CA PHE A 581 -23.73 1.31 4.11
C PHE A 581 -24.19 2.76 4.29
N GLU A 582 -23.41 3.54 5.06
CA GLU A 582 -23.40 4.99 5.02
C GLU A 582 -22.28 5.45 4.08
N THR A 583 -22.55 6.34 3.13
CA THR A 583 -21.51 6.96 2.31
C THR A 583 -20.81 8.08 3.11
N LEU A 584 -19.49 8.00 3.22
CA LEU A 584 -18.65 8.98 3.93
C LEU A 584 -18.07 10.05 3.01
N THR A 585 -17.75 9.72 1.76
CA THR A 585 -17.14 10.64 0.80
C THR A 585 -18.17 11.61 0.22
N PHE A 586 -17.87 12.90 0.27
CA PHE A 586 -18.69 13.96 -0.29
C PHE A 586 -17.92 14.71 -1.39
N CYS A 587 -18.22 14.40 -2.65
CA CYS A 587 -17.65 15.05 -3.82
C CYS A 587 -18.59 14.83 -5.01
N PRO A 588 -18.91 15.84 -5.85
CA PRO A 588 -19.85 15.63 -6.95
C PRO A 588 -19.34 14.58 -7.95
N ILE A 589 -20.28 13.77 -8.44
CA ILE A 589 -20.08 12.83 -9.56
C ILE A 589 -20.41 13.57 -10.85
N GLU A 590 -19.57 13.45 -11.88
CA GLU A 590 -19.68 14.24 -13.10
C GLU A 590 -20.91 13.88 -13.94
N ARG A 591 -21.86 14.79 -14.00
CA ARG A 591 -23.17 14.60 -14.62
C ARG A 591 -23.13 14.51 -16.15
N SER A 592 -22.19 15.21 -16.80
CA SER A 592 -22.07 15.20 -18.28
C SER A 592 -21.66 13.83 -18.83
N LEU A 593 -21.09 12.96 -17.98
CA LEU A 593 -20.75 11.58 -18.32
C LEU A 593 -21.90 10.60 -18.12
N ILE A 594 -23.05 11.04 -17.63
CA ILE A 594 -24.19 10.15 -17.34
C ILE A 594 -25.14 10.12 -18.54
N VAL A 595 -25.62 8.92 -18.86
CA VAL A 595 -26.74 8.65 -19.77
C VAL A 595 -27.98 8.37 -18.91
N PRO A 596 -28.87 9.36 -18.66
CA PRO A 596 -29.97 9.23 -17.71
C PRO A 596 -30.91 8.07 -18.01
N GLU A 597 -31.07 7.73 -19.30
CA GLU A 597 -31.95 6.67 -19.79
C GLU A 597 -31.47 5.27 -19.39
N LEU A 598 -30.19 5.11 -19.05
CA LEU A 598 -29.63 3.85 -18.54
C LEU A 598 -29.89 3.67 -17.04
N LEU A 599 -30.20 4.74 -16.32
CA LEU A 599 -30.51 4.68 -14.88
C LEU A 599 -31.98 4.35 -14.66
N THR A 600 -32.25 3.48 -13.69
CA THR A 600 -33.58 3.29 -13.12
C THR A 600 -34.00 4.54 -12.33
N VAL A 601 -35.28 4.66 -12.01
CA VAL A 601 -35.79 5.73 -11.15
C VAL A 601 -35.07 5.72 -9.79
N ALA A 602 -34.93 4.55 -9.15
CA ALA A 602 -34.26 4.42 -7.87
C ALA A 602 -32.77 4.84 -7.90
N GLU A 603 -32.06 4.56 -9.00
CA GLU A 603 -30.67 4.98 -9.18
C GLU A 603 -30.55 6.49 -9.37
N ARG A 604 -31.49 7.11 -10.09
CA ARG A 604 -31.57 8.57 -10.24
C ARG A 604 -31.89 9.23 -8.90
N ASP A 605 -32.89 8.72 -8.18
CA ASP A 605 -33.27 9.23 -6.85
C ASP A 605 -32.10 9.17 -5.87
N TRP A 606 -31.32 8.07 -5.91
CA TRP A 606 -30.12 7.94 -5.09
C TRP A 606 -29.07 9.00 -5.45
N LEU A 607 -28.78 9.18 -6.75
CA LEU A 607 -27.79 10.16 -7.22
C LEU A 607 -28.19 11.60 -6.86
N ASP A 608 -29.46 11.94 -7.04
CA ASP A 608 -29.98 13.27 -6.70
C ASP A 608 -29.93 13.51 -5.19
N ALA A 609 -30.26 12.50 -4.38
CA ALA A 609 -30.12 12.56 -2.91
C ALA A 609 -28.64 12.67 -2.48
N TYR A 610 -27.74 11.93 -3.12
CA TYR A 610 -26.31 12.05 -2.87
C TYR A 610 -25.79 13.46 -3.19
N HIS A 611 -26.12 14.02 -4.36
CA HIS A 611 -25.73 15.37 -4.74
C HIS A 611 -26.33 16.44 -3.80
N ALA A 612 -27.60 16.27 -3.39
CA ALA A 612 -28.20 17.16 -2.38
C ALA A 612 -27.41 17.12 -1.07
N ARG A 613 -26.99 15.94 -0.63
CA ARG A 613 -26.18 15.78 0.58
C ARG A 613 -24.78 16.37 0.41
N VAL A 614 -24.14 16.22 -0.75
CA VAL A 614 -22.86 16.87 -1.08
C VAL A 614 -22.99 18.39 -0.95
N LEU A 615 -24.04 18.98 -1.52
CA LEU A 615 -24.27 20.43 -1.45
C LEU A 615 -24.55 20.90 0.00
N GLU A 616 -25.32 20.14 0.76
CA GLU A 616 -25.60 20.44 2.17
C GLU A 616 -24.33 20.49 3.02
N ILE A 617 -23.45 19.47 2.83
CA ILE A 617 -22.24 19.29 3.66
C ILE A 617 -21.11 20.21 3.20
N LEU A 618 -20.81 20.28 1.91
CA LEU A 618 -19.69 21.07 1.39
C LEU A 618 -20.04 22.54 1.14
N GLY A 619 -21.31 22.86 0.95
CA GLY A 619 -21.74 24.25 0.70
C GLY A 619 -21.27 25.25 1.75
N PRO A 620 -21.32 24.95 3.07
CA PRO A 620 -20.76 25.81 4.12
C PRO A 620 -19.24 26.02 4.03
N GLU A 621 -18.51 25.03 3.53
CA GLU A 621 -17.03 25.04 3.40
C GLU A 621 -16.55 25.84 2.17
N MET A 622 -17.46 26.22 1.28
CA MET A 622 -17.17 26.88 0.02
C MET A 622 -17.62 28.34 0.00
N THR A 623 -16.88 29.16 -0.72
CA THR A 623 -17.16 30.60 -0.87
C THR A 623 -17.84 30.91 -2.20
N GLY A 624 -18.49 32.03 -2.32
CA GLY A 624 -19.01 32.70 -3.52
C GLY A 624 -19.15 31.82 -4.78
N GLU A 625 -18.24 31.98 -5.70
CA GLU A 625 -18.24 31.27 -6.99
C GLU A 625 -18.06 29.75 -6.85
N GLU A 626 -17.30 29.28 -5.85
CA GLU A 626 -17.12 27.85 -5.60
C GLU A 626 -18.45 27.19 -5.22
N ARG A 627 -19.24 27.87 -4.36
CA ARG A 627 -20.55 27.37 -3.94
C ARG A 627 -21.56 27.36 -5.09
N GLU A 628 -21.54 28.38 -5.95
CA GLU A 628 -22.40 28.40 -7.13
C GLU A 628 -22.05 27.29 -8.13
N TRP A 629 -20.75 27.05 -8.35
CA TRP A 629 -20.29 25.91 -9.14
C TRP A 629 -20.76 24.58 -8.52
N LEU A 630 -20.57 24.38 -7.21
CA LEU A 630 -20.99 23.16 -6.51
C LEU A 630 -22.51 22.96 -6.66
N ARG A 631 -23.31 24.05 -6.52
CA ARG A 631 -24.78 24.00 -6.71
C ARG A 631 -25.12 23.53 -8.11
N ALA A 632 -24.44 24.04 -9.14
CA ALA A 632 -24.66 23.64 -10.53
C ALA A 632 -24.33 22.15 -10.74
N LYS A 633 -23.23 21.65 -10.16
CA LYS A 633 -22.85 20.24 -10.22
C LYS A 633 -23.81 19.31 -9.49
N CYS A 634 -24.46 19.80 -8.44
CA CYS A 634 -25.40 19.04 -7.61
C CYS A 634 -26.89 19.22 -8.04
N THR A 635 -27.16 19.81 -9.20
CA THR A 635 -28.54 19.91 -9.71
C THR A 635 -29.08 18.50 -10.04
N PRO A 636 -30.36 18.18 -9.72
CA PRO A 636 -30.95 16.89 -10.05
C PRO A 636 -30.79 16.51 -11.53
N ILE A 637 -30.61 15.19 -11.78
CA ILE A 637 -30.43 14.70 -13.16
C ILE A 637 -31.77 14.48 -13.88
N GLY A 638 -32.87 14.38 -13.11
CA GLY A 638 -34.24 14.27 -13.60
C GLY A 638 -34.75 12.85 -13.67
#